data_87a33107cca0513491c20d5ea9c00d6e
#
_entry.id   87a33107cca0513491c20d5ea9c00d6e
#
_cell.length_a   1.000
_cell.length_b   1.000
_cell.length_c   1.000
_cell.angle_alpha   90.00
_cell.angle_beta   90.00
_cell.angle_gamma   90.00
#
_symmetry.space_group_name_H-M   'P 1'
#
loop_
_entity.id
_entity.type
_entity.pdbx_description
1 polymer ?
#
loop_
_entity_poly.entity_id
_entity_poly.type
_entity_poly.pdbx_seq_one_letter_code
_entity_poly.pdbx_strand_id
1 'polypeptide(L)'
;MPVIACSFNTGWTCRHLLEEGPAVPVTLPHDAALAEPRTETAPGGTNTGWYEGYDYLYEKRFTPDAALQGQTLVLEFEGVYHNAEVWLNGEKLAFNPYGYTDFKADLTGKLDFDAENVLQVIARNADQPNSRWYSGAGIYRPVTLWVGPEAHLLLDGLRVRTVSIDPPEVEVTAAASAPGTVQLQVLDGTTVLASASAEAGKPVRLKLPEAALWSPEHPQLYTLQAAYGTDTAAARFGIRSLAWGREGLLLNGSRIILQGACIHHDNGLLGAVCHPDAVRRKVRILHENGYNAIRSAHNPCSKALLDACDEQGMLVMDEYIDHWYIHKTEHDYVDYFNDWWRSDLESMVKKDYNHPCVILYSTGNEVSETAQKKGIALTKQLTWYLHRLDDTRPVTCGVNIFFNFLSSIGFGVYSDKKAKKQAEDATKKKKAVGSQFFNNLAGLLGSEFMKHGATLHGCDVKTRDAFANMDIAGYNYGIYRYEHDLKKYPDRLILGSETFCSDAYRFRELAKKEPRLIGDFVWAGMDYLGEVMVGSWEYADNAPRFDGGLGWVSAGSGRIDLTGKPLGEALYTRVALEQAEGPFLAVRPVNHTGDKHSPSAWKMTDAMTSWTWPGCEGKQAEVEVYARAASAALVLNGKEIARKNAKNDCLFRFRCAYQPGTLEAVAYNAAGQETGRCALTTAGPATELRAEPEEAVLRPGQLCYIRLRYTDQNGVLKPTVREPIRVQVTGGRLLALGNACPFNLQGYRTSQTAPYWGEAMAIVEAGTEGCVTLQADSAVGSAVAAVQVHKE
;
A
#
# COMPACT_ATOMS: atom_id res chain seq x y z
N MET A 1 18.32 17.45 29.86
CA MET A 1 18.72 16.72 28.63
C MET A 1 17.69 17.03 27.56
N PRO A 2 18.04 17.10 26.28
CA PRO A 2 17.03 17.21 25.22
C PRO A 2 16.11 15.98 25.20
N VAL A 3 14.94 16.11 24.59
CA VAL A 3 14.07 14.95 24.31
C VAL A 3 14.81 13.98 23.39
N ILE A 4 14.87 12.71 23.77
CA ILE A 4 15.54 11.65 23.03
C ILE A 4 14.51 10.59 22.64
N ALA A 5 14.53 10.19 21.37
CA ALA A 5 13.77 9.05 20.86
C ALA A 5 14.63 7.79 20.97
N CYS A 6 14.17 6.82 21.74
CA CYS A 6 14.85 5.54 21.92
C CYS A 6 14.00 4.43 21.29
N SER A 7 14.59 3.60 20.43
CA SER A 7 13.91 2.40 19.95
C SER A 7 13.54 1.49 21.14
N PHE A 8 12.28 1.11 21.23
CA PHE A 8 11.79 0.22 22.29
C PHE A 8 11.35 -1.15 21.74
N ASN A 9 11.90 -1.53 20.60
CA ASN A 9 11.46 -2.66 19.78
C ASN A 9 12.07 -4.02 20.18
N THR A 10 13.09 -4.08 21.04
CA THR A 10 13.78 -5.32 21.42
C THR A 10 13.35 -5.80 22.82
N GLY A 11 13.59 -7.07 23.13
CA GLY A 11 13.35 -7.65 24.45
C GLY A 11 11.88 -7.89 24.79
N TRP A 12 11.04 -8.07 23.78
CA TRP A 12 9.64 -8.45 23.94
C TRP A 12 9.46 -9.97 23.84
N THR A 13 8.40 -10.46 24.48
CA THR A 13 7.84 -11.78 24.25
C THR A 13 6.39 -11.66 23.80
N CYS A 14 5.90 -12.66 23.05
CA CYS A 14 4.51 -12.73 22.58
C CYS A 14 3.94 -14.12 22.85
N ARG A 15 2.67 -14.19 23.26
CA ARG A 15 1.91 -15.43 23.42
C ARG A 15 0.41 -15.15 23.19
N HIS A 16 -0.37 -16.20 23.03
CA HIS A 16 -1.83 -16.08 23.10
C HIS A 16 -2.26 -15.63 24.52
N LEU A 17 -3.25 -14.76 24.59
CA LEU A 17 -3.69 -14.18 25.86
C LEU A 17 -4.27 -15.22 26.82
N LEU A 18 -5.12 -16.12 26.30
CA LEU A 18 -5.87 -17.08 27.12
C LEU A 18 -5.21 -18.46 27.26
N GLU A 19 -4.14 -18.71 26.52
CA GLU A 19 -3.44 -19.99 26.56
C GLU A 19 -2.22 -19.94 27.48
N GLU A 20 -2.04 -20.98 28.32
CA GLU A 20 -0.84 -21.19 29.12
C GLU A 20 0.35 -21.74 28.28
N GLY A 21 0.50 -21.22 27.05
CA GLY A 21 1.61 -21.57 26.16
C GLY A 21 2.91 -20.83 26.49
N PRO A 22 4.07 -21.32 26.00
CA PRO A 22 5.33 -20.63 26.18
C PRO A 22 5.32 -19.28 25.43
N ALA A 23 5.76 -18.22 26.11
CA ALA A 23 5.99 -16.93 25.47
C ALA A 23 7.20 -17.01 24.52
N VAL A 24 7.03 -16.55 23.27
CA VAL A 24 8.08 -16.57 22.24
C VAL A 24 8.79 -15.21 22.22
N PRO A 25 10.14 -15.16 22.26
CA PRO A 25 10.88 -13.91 22.06
C PRO A 25 10.61 -13.30 20.69
N VAL A 26 10.30 -12.00 20.64
CA VAL A 26 10.03 -11.26 19.41
C VAL A 26 10.75 -9.91 19.40
N THR A 27 11.02 -9.43 18.20
CA THR A 27 11.47 -8.05 17.94
C THR A 27 10.37 -7.32 17.17
N LEU A 28 10.05 -6.10 17.59
CA LEU A 28 9.06 -5.26 16.93
C LEU A 28 9.70 -4.52 15.73
N PRO A 29 8.92 -4.19 14.71
CA PRO A 29 7.50 -4.55 14.52
C PRO A 29 7.30 -6.06 14.28
N HIS A 30 6.19 -6.60 14.79
CA HIS A 30 5.89 -8.03 14.75
C HIS A 30 4.42 -8.27 14.35
N ASP A 31 4.21 -9.12 13.36
CA ASP A 31 2.90 -9.62 12.96
C ASP A 31 2.70 -11.04 13.51
N ALA A 32 1.89 -11.14 14.55
CA ALA A 32 1.62 -12.41 15.21
C ALA A 32 0.78 -13.35 14.33
N ALA A 33 -0.18 -12.81 13.57
CA ALA A 33 -1.06 -13.59 12.74
C ALA A 33 -0.34 -14.37 11.63
N LEU A 34 0.79 -13.85 11.11
CA LEU A 34 1.55 -14.52 10.06
C LEU A 34 2.18 -15.86 10.51
N ALA A 35 2.30 -16.08 11.82
CA ALA A 35 2.81 -17.31 12.39
C ALA A 35 1.72 -18.36 12.65
N GLU A 36 0.45 -17.95 12.60
CA GLU A 36 -0.69 -18.80 12.91
C GLU A 36 -0.98 -19.81 11.79
N PRO A 37 -1.59 -20.95 12.12
CA PRO A 37 -2.07 -21.88 11.12
C PRO A 37 -3.18 -21.25 10.28
N ARG A 38 -3.28 -21.68 9.04
CA ARG A 38 -4.43 -21.39 8.19
C ARG A 38 -5.33 -22.61 8.17
N THR A 39 -6.60 -22.41 8.47
CA THR A 39 -7.55 -23.52 8.58
C THR A 39 -8.86 -23.21 7.82
N GLU A 40 -9.58 -24.27 7.40
CA GLU A 40 -10.90 -24.11 6.76
C GLU A 40 -11.96 -23.51 7.71
N THR A 41 -11.67 -23.48 9.01
CA THR A 41 -12.58 -22.98 10.05
C THR A 41 -12.20 -21.59 10.56
N ALA A 42 -11.12 -21.00 10.03
CA ALA A 42 -10.71 -19.65 10.42
C ALA A 42 -11.87 -18.65 10.23
N PRO A 43 -12.31 -17.92 11.27
CA PRO A 43 -13.49 -17.07 11.19
C PRO A 43 -13.35 -15.91 10.19
N GLY A 44 -12.11 -15.43 9.96
CA GLY A 44 -11.81 -14.41 8.96
C GLY A 44 -11.96 -14.92 7.52
N GLY A 45 -11.82 -16.21 7.30
CA GLY A 45 -12.01 -16.88 6.00
C GLY A 45 -11.24 -16.21 4.87
N THR A 46 -11.92 -15.93 3.76
CA THR A 46 -11.34 -15.27 2.57
C THR A 46 -10.81 -13.87 2.82
N ASN A 47 -11.35 -13.15 3.82
CA ASN A 47 -10.91 -11.79 4.13
C ASN A 47 -9.47 -11.77 4.62
N THR A 48 -9.09 -12.73 5.48
CA THR A 48 -7.77 -12.79 6.11
C THR A 48 -6.80 -13.77 5.43
N GLY A 49 -7.20 -14.42 4.32
CA GLY A 49 -6.40 -15.47 3.71
C GLY A 49 -6.35 -16.76 4.55
N TRP A 50 -7.41 -17.02 5.32
CA TRP A 50 -7.61 -18.23 6.14
C TRP A 50 -6.70 -18.33 7.38
N TYR A 51 -6.00 -17.23 7.78
CA TYR A 51 -5.26 -17.18 9.04
C TYR A 51 -6.23 -17.19 10.23
N GLU A 52 -5.90 -17.99 11.26
CA GLU A 52 -6.62 -17.99 12.53
C GLU A 52 -6.39 -16.66 13.27
N GLY A 53 -7.40 -16.22 14.01
CA GLY A 53 -7.35 -15.01 14.83
C GLY A 53 -7.30 -15.35 16.32
N TYR A 54 -6.38 -14.73 17.04
CA TYR A 54 -6.21 -14.86 18.48
C TYR A 54 -6.03 -13.49 19.15
N ASP A 55 -6.34 -13.43 20.44
CA ASP A 55 -5.90 -12.32 21.27
C ASP A 55 -4.44 -12.58 21.72
N TYR A 56 -3.59 -11.57 21.63
CA TYR A 56 -2.18 -11.67 21.92
C TYR A 56 -1.79 -10.83 23.13
N LEU A 57 -0.92 -11.38 23.97
CA LEU A 57 -0.21 -10.69 25.04
C LEU A 57 1.25 -10.52 24.65
N TYR A 58 1.66 -9.26 24.50
CA TYR A 58 3.05 -8.87 24.43
C TYR A 58 3.52 -8.46 25.82
N GLU A 59 4.69 -8.92 26.25
CA GLU A 59 5.26 -8.57 27.55
C GLU A 59 6.74 -8.19 27.39
N LYS A 60 7.12 -7.12 28.08
CA LYS A 60 8.51 -6.70 28.21
C LYS A 60 8.82 -6.44 29.67
N ARG A 61 9.87 -7.10 30.17
CA ARG A 61 10.39 -6.94 31.52
C ARG A 61 11.68 -6.14 31.48
N PHE A 62 11.80 -5.13 32.32
CA PHE A 62 12.98 -4.26 32.30
C PHE A 62 13.11 -3.52 33.63
N THR A 63 14.39 -3.29 34.05
CA THR A 63 14.74 -2.33 35.08
C THR A 63 15.17 -1.03 34.39
N PRO A 64 14.52 0.11 34.67
CA PRO A 64 14.87 1.36 34.01
C PRO A 64 16.24 1.86 34.45
N ASP A 65 16.95 2.55 33.55
CA ASP A 65 18.19 3.25 33.90
C ASP A 65 17.84 4.36 34.90
N ALA A 66 18.64 4.47 35.97
CA ALA A 66 18.48 5.50 37.01
C ALA A 66 18.51 6.93 36.44
N ALA A 67 19.18 7.16 35.30
CA ALA A 67 19.19 8.43 34.59
C ALA A 67 17.81 8.87 34.06
N LEU A 68 16.85 7.97 33.97
CA LEU A 68 15.48 8.25 33.59
C LEU A 68 14.61 8.77 34.76
N GLN A 69 15.08 8.68 35.97
CA GLN A 69 14.32 9.12 37.13
C GLN A 69 14.07 10.63 37.11
N GLY A 70 12.81 11.04 37.26
CA GLY A 70 12.41 12.45 37.21
C GLY A 70 12.31 13.04 35.77
N GLN A 71 12.48 12.21 34.74
CA GLN A 71 12.25 12.62 33.34
C GLN A 71 10.79 12.38 32.96
N THR A 72 10.33 13.09 31.93
CA THR A 72 9.09 12.77 31.21
C THR A 72 9.35 11.57 30.32
N LEU A 73 8.52 10.54 30.44
CA LEU A 73 8.66 9.25 29.74
C LEU A 73 7.37 8.90 29.02
N VAL A 74 7.39 8.87 27.71
CA VAL A 74 6.20 8.56 26.90
C VAL A 74 6.53 7.44 25.91
N LEU A 75 5.76 6.36 25.95
CA LEU A 75 5.77 5.36 24.89
C LEU A 75 4.83 5.76 23.78
N GLU A 76 5.32 5.79 22.56
CA GLU A 76 4.55 5.95 21.35
C GLU A 76 4.47 4.62 20.61
N PHE A 77 3.24 4.16 20.36
CA PHE A 77 2.93 3.00 19.51
C PHE A 77 2.41 3.53 18.16
N GLU A 78 3.10 3.26 17.07
CA GLU A 78 2.67 3.71 15.74
C GLU A 78 1.49 2.91 15.19
N GLY A 79 1.24 1.71 15.73
CA GLY A 79 0.08 0.89 15.38
C GLY A 79 0.11 -0.48 16.05
N VAL A 80 -1.03 -0.84 16.63
CA VAL A 80 -1.28 -2.16 17.25
C VAL A 80 -2.63 -2.68 16.77
N TYR A 81 -2.66 -3.75 16.01
CA TYR A 81 -3.91 -4.29 15.48
C TYR A 81 -4.45 -5.41 16.37
N HIS A 82 -5.65 -5.23 16.99
CA HIS A 82 -6.39 -4.02 17.28
C HIS A 82 -6.93 -4.04 18.72
N ASN A 83 -7.79 -3.06 19.11
CA ASN A 83 -8.31 -2.92 20.47
C ASN A 83 -7.18 -3.03 21.53
N ALA A 84 -6.13 -2.22 21.31
CA ALA A 84 -4.91 -2.26 22.09
C ALA A 84 -5.11 -1.76 23.53
N GLU A 85 -4.64 -2.52 24.50
CA GLU A 85 -4.55 -2.12 25.91
C GLU A 85 -3.09 -2.14 26.34
N VAL A 86 -2.62 -1.07 26.95
CA VAL A 86 -1.27 -0.97 27.53
C VAL A 86 -1.35 -0.97 29.03
N TRP A 87 -0.60 -1.84 29.67
CA TRP A 87 -0.56 -2.03 31.12
C TRP A 87 0.88 -1.96 31.64
N LEU A 88 1.10 -1.30 32.77
CA LEU A 88 2.38 -1.26 33.47
C LEU A 88 2.16 -1.69 34.91
N ASN A 89 2.86 -2.74 35.35
CA ASN A 89 2.80 -3.27 36.72
C ASN A 89 1.37 -3.52 37.23
N GLY A 90 0.45 -3.91 36.31
CA GLY A 90 -0.97 -4.16 36.59
C GLY A 90 -1.88 -2.93 36.51
N GLU A 91 -1.34 -1.72 36.25
CA GLU A 91 -2.13 -0.51 36.00
C GLU A 91 -2.35 -0.32 34.49
N LYS A 92 -3.59 -0.09 34.05
CA LYS A 92 -3.92 0.22 32.65
C LYS A 92 -3.56 1.68 32.35
N LEU A 93 -2.65 1.89 31.39
CA LEU A 93 -2.17 3.22 31.00
C LEU A 93 -2.88 3.81 29.78
N ALA A 94 -3.21 2.96 28.78
CA ALA A 94 -3.79 3.43 27.55
C ALA A 94 -4.72 2.38 26.94
N PHE A 95 -5.65 2.85 26.11
CA PHE A 95 -6.51 2.05 25.24
C PHE A 95 -6.61 2.74 23.88
N ASN A 96 -6.42 1.99 22.80
CA ASN A 96 -6.65 2.46 21.44
C ASN A 96 -7.39 1.38 20.63
N PRO A 97 -8.65 1.63 20.23
CA PRO A 97 -9.42 0.63 19.51
C PRO A 97 -9.07 0.55 18.03
N TYR A 98 -8.60 1.64 17.40
CA TYR A 98 -8.30 1.69 15.98
C TYR A 98 -6.86 1.26 15.69
N GLY A 99 -6.70 0.10 15.07
CA GLY A 99 -5.39 -0.52 14.87
C GLY A 99 -4.41 0.22 13.95
N TYR A 100 -4.82 1.31 13.31
CA TYR A 100 -4.03 2.02 12.29
C TYR A 100 -3.59 3.42 12.69
N THR A 101 -4.06 3.93 13.83
CA THR A 101 -3.62 5.21 14.39
C THR A 101 -2.52 5.04 15.43
N ASP A 102 -1.62 6.00 15.50
CA ASP A 102 -0.65 6.08 16.58
C ASP A 102 -1.31 6.56 17.88
N PHE A 103 -0.79 6.09 19.01
CA PHE A 103 -1.25 6.46 20.32
C PHE A 103 -0.10 6.43 21.34
N LYS A 104 -0.30 7.05 22.51
CA LYS A 104 0.73 7.24 23.50
C LYS A 104 0.32 6.68 24.86
N ALA A 105 1.30 6.13 25.59
CA ALA A 105 1.17 5.70 26.98
C ALA A 105 2.19 6.48 27.83
N ASP A 106 1.70 7.22 28.83
CA ASP A 106 2.55 8.02 29.72
C ASP A 106 3.07 7.14 30.86
N LEU A 107 4.41 7.01 30.95
CA LEU A 107 5.14 6.28 32.00
C LEU A 107 5.69 7.22 33.07
N THR A 108 5.52 8.54 32.97
CA THR A 108 6.12 9.55 33.85
C THR A 108 5.69 9.32 35.30
N GLY A 109 6.65 9.11 36.17
CA GLY A 109 6.42 8.87 37.60
C GLY A 109 5.79 7.50 37.95
N LYS A 110 5.65 6.58 37.00
CA LYS A 110 5.00 5.27 37.19
C LYS A 110 5.97 4.09 37.21
N LEU A 111 7.23 4.31 36.82
CA LEU A 111 8.25 3.27 36.83
C LEU A 111 8.82 3.07 38.25
N ASP A 112 9.00 1.83 38.62
CA ASP A 112 9.81 1.44 39.77
C ASP A 112 11.28 1.37 39.36
N PHE A 113 12.13 2.23 39.92
CA PHE A 113 13.56 2.28 39.59
C PHE A 113 14.40 1.30 40.40
N ASP A 114 13.83 0.73 41.47
CA ASP A 114 14.50 -0.22 42.33
C ASP A 114 14.11 -1.67 42.05
N ALA A 115 13.15 -1.91 41.17
CA ALA A 115 12.65 -3.23 40.82
C ALA A 115 12.44 -3.42 39.27
N GLU A 116 12.18 -4.66 38.90
CA GLU A 116 11.78 -5.00 37.52
C GLU A 116 10.36 -4.51 37.24
N ASN A 117 10.17 -3.75 36.18
CA ASN A 117 8.85 -3.37 35.68
C ASN A 117 8.35 -4.36 34.61
N VAL A 118 7.06 -4.58 34.63
CA VAL A 118 6.37 -5.44 33.67
C VAL A 118 5.43 -4.59 32.80
N LEU A 119 5.83 -4.36 31.56
CA LEU A 119 5.01 -3.69 30.56
C LEU A 119 4.30 -4.74 29.70
N GLN A 120 2.98 -4.63 29.61
CA GLN A 120 2.14 -5.56 28.85
C GLN A 120 1.30 -4.80 27.83
N VAL A 121 1.20 -5.36 26.63
CA VAL A 121 0.31 -4.87 25.57
C VAL A 121 -0.58 -6.02 25.13
N ILE A 122 -1.90 -5.83 25.25
CA ILE A 122 -2.90 -6.77 24.78
C ILE A 122 -3.40 -6.27 23.45
N ALA A 123 -3.31 -7.09 22.41
CA ALA A 123 -3.89 -6.87 21.09
C ALA A 123 -5.01 -7.89 20.88
N ARG A 124 -6.26 -7.44 20.79
CA ARG A 124 -7.43 -8.31 20.68
C ARG A 124 -7.79 -8.51 19.22
N ASN A 125 -7.61 -9.72 18.70
CA ASN A 125 -7.88 -10.07 17.30
C ASN A 125 -8.57 -11.44 17.15
N ALA A 126 -9.12 -11.99 18.24
CA ALA A 126 -9.85 -13.25 18.21
C ALA A 126 -11.24 -13.11 17.54
N ASP A 127 -11.89 -11.96 17.75
CA ASP A 127 -13.19 -11.68 17.17
C ASP A 127 -13.01 -11.33 15.68
N GLN A 128 -13.43 -12.26 14.80
CA GLN A 128 -13.31 -12.14 13.35
C GLN A 128 -14.60 -12.59 12.64
N PRO A 129 -14.86 -12.10 11.40
CA PRO A 129 -14.07 -11.14 10.63
C PRO A 129 -14.17 -9.72 11.16
N ASN A 130 -13.05 -9.02 11.30
CA ASN A 130 -12.97 -7.62 11.72
C ASN A 130 -12.41 -6.68 10.64
N SER A 131 -12.05 -7.23 9.50
CA SER A 131 -11.55 -6.52 8.31
C SER A 131 -11.94 -7.28 7.05
N ARG A 132 -11.92 -6.60 5.88
CA ARG A 132 -12.12 -7.23 4.58
C ARG A 132 -10.82 -7.77 3.96
N TRP A 133 -9.66 -7.33 4.44
CA TRP A 133 -8.33 -7.73 3.99
C TRP A 133 -7.48 -8.28 5.14
N TYR A 134 -6.30 -8.78 4.86
CA TYR A 134 -5.35 -9.23 5.87
C TYR A 134 -4.77 -8.03 6.63
N SER A 135 -5.16 -7.87 7.87
CA SER A 135 -4.72 -6.77 8.74
C SER A 135 -3.47 -7.10 9.56
N GLY A 136 -3.12 -8.38 9.65
CA GLY A 136 -2.15 -8.86 10.61
C GLY A 136 -2.70 -8.82 12.05
N ALA A 137 -1.83 -8.96 13.03
CA ALA A 137 -2.19 -8.85 14.45
C ALA A 137 -0.98 -8.44 15.30
N GLY A 138 -1.26 -7.77 16.44
CA GLY A 138 -0.25 -7.39 17.41
C GLY A 138 0.43 -6.07 17.13
N ILE A 139 1.65 -5.89 17.62
CA ILE A 139 2.43 -4.63 17.51
C ILE A 139 3.18 -4.65 16.18
N TYR A 140 2.46 -4.32 15.10
CA TYR A 140 2.96 -4.46 13.72
C TYR A 140 3.68 -3.21 13.17
N ARG A 141 3.68 -2.10 13.92
CA ARG A 141 4.45 -0.88 13.66
C ARG A 141 5.42 -0.61 14.81
N PRO A 142 6.44 0.23 14.64
CA PRO A 142 7.45 0.48 15.68
C PRO A 142 6.90 1.03 16.99
N VAL A 143 7.66 0.82 18.08
CA VAL A 143 7.45 1.45 19.40
C VAL A 143 8.66 2.28 19.75
N THR A 144 8.41 3.55 20.13
CA THR A 144 9.45 4.51 20.53
C THR A 144 9.23 4.96 21.97
N LEU A 145 10.29 4.92 22.77
CA LEU A 145 10.31 5.58 24.08
C LEU A 145 10.88 6.99 23.92
N TRP A 146 10.06 7.97 24.21
CA TRP A 146 10.45 9.37 24.28
C TRP A 146 10.85 9.71 25.72
N VAL A 147 12.05 10.28 25.88
CA VAL A 147 12.61 10.68 27.17
C VAL A 147 12.93 12.15 27.11
N GLY A 148 12.41 12.94 28.03
CA GLY A 148 12.67 14.38 28.03
C GLY A 148 12.54 15.03 29.40
N PRO A 149 12.93 16.30 29.53
CA PRO A 149 12.77 17.08 30.76
C PRO A 149 11.28 17.36 31.03
N GLU A 150 10.94 17.78 32.25
CA GLU A 150 9.58 18.21 32.62
C GLU A 150 9.07 19.31 31.68
N ALA A 151 9.88 20.33 31.46
CA ALA A 151 9.60 21.37 30.47
C ALA A 151 10.23 21.00 29.11
N HIS A 152 9.40 20.60 28.14
CA HIS A 152 9.84 20.08 26.85
C HIS A 152 8.96 20.54 25.69
N LEU A 153 9.45 20.37 24.45
CA LEU A 153 8.68 20.51 23.24
C LEU A 153 7.71 19.32 23.13
N LEU A 154 6.44 19.60 22.81
CA LEU A 154 5.45 18.53 22.66
C LEU A 154 5.80 17.63 21.46
N LEU A 155 5.61 16.34 21.62
CA LEU A 155 5.65 15.39 20.53
C LEU A 155 4.58 15.80 19.50
N ASP A 156 4.93 15.82 18.21
CA ASP A 156 4.10 16.37 17.12
C ASP A 156 3.75 17.87 17.26
N GLY A 157 4.48 18.60 18.13
CA GLY A 157 4.27 20.03 18.40
C GLY A 157 4.90 20.97 17.40
N LEU A 158 5.78 20.47 16.50
CA LEU A 158 6.40 21.26 15.43
C LEU A 158 5.54 21.20 14.18
N ARG A 159 5.02 22.35 13.73
CA ARG A 159 4.22 22.46 12.51
C ARG A 159 4.81 23.49 11.57
N VAL A 160 4.93 23.14 10.29
CA VAL A 160 5.42 24.02 9.23
C VAL A 160 4.35 24.13 8.15
N ARG A 161 3.95 25.35 7.84
CA ARG A 161 3.00 25.68 6.78
C ARG A 161 3.67 26.59 5.76
N THR A 162 3.65 26.23 4.48
CA THR A 162 4.07 27.12 3.41
C THR A 162 3.07 28.27 3.27
N VAL A 163 3.55 29.52 3.36
CA VAL A 163 2.75 30.73 3.21
C VAL A 163 2.87 31.32 1.81
N SER A 164 4.08 31.29 1.26
CA SER A 164 4.38 31.73 -0.11
C SER A 164 5.43 30.82 -0.73
N ILE A 165 5.38 30.69 -2.04
CA ILE A 165 6.41 29.99 -2.83
C ILE A 165 7.27 30.94 -3.68
N ASP A 166 6.88 32.21 -3.75
CA ASP A 166 7.63 33.24 -4.50
C ASP A 166 7.50 34.61 -3.80
N PRO A 167 8.52 35.07 -3.05
CA PRO A 167 9.64 34.27 -2.54
C PRO A 167 9.16 33.24 -1.50
N PRO A 168 9.87 32.11 -1.31
CA PRO A 168 9.48 31.10 -0.34
C PRO A 168 9.43 31.66 1.10
N GLU A 169 8.32 31.43 1.78
CA GLU A 169 8.07 31.81 3.17
C GLU A 169 7.26 30.70 3.86
N VAL A 170 7.66 30.36 5.08
CA VAL A 170 6.96 29.37 5.91
C VAL A 170 6.51 30.00 7.22
N GLU A 171 5.37 29.55 7.73
CA GLU A 171 4.88 29.82 9.07
C GLU A 171 5.15 28.60 9.93
N VAL A 172 5.82 28.81 11.06
CA VAL A 172 6.25 27.74 11.96
C VAL A 172 5.56 27.94 13.31
N THR A 173 5.05 26.83 13.86
CA THR A 173 4.56 26.78 15.25
C THR A 173 5.30 25.68 15.98
N ALA A 174 5.81 25.99 17.18
CA ALA A 174 6.42 25.02 18.08
C ALA A 174 5.69 25.02 19.42
N ALA A 175 4.99 23.94 19.74
CA ALA A 175 4.27 23.80 21.01
C ALA A 175 5.18 23.19 22.08
N ALA A 176 5.07 23.66 23.32
CA ALA A 176 5.81 23.13 24.47
C ALA A 176 4.86 22.80 25.62
N SER A 177 5.34 22.01 26.58
CA SER A 177 4.60 21.60 27.80
C SER A 177 4.34 22.76 28.78
N ALA A 178 5.09 23.87 28.70
CA ALA A 178 4.94 25.08 29.51
C ALA A 178 5.19 26.35 28.67
N PRO A 179 4.69 27.53 29.09
CA PRO A 179 5.00 28.78 28.47
C PRO A 179 6.50 29.09 28.45
N GLY A 180 7.01 29.68 27.36
CA GLY A 180 8.43 30.04 27.25
C GLY A 180 8.80 30.39 25.82
N THR A 181 10.05 30.74 25.61
CA THR A 181 10.59 31.10 24.29
C THR A 181 11.22 29.89 23.63
N VAL A 182 10.85 29.62 22.37
CA VAL A 182 11.44 28.61 21.52
C VAL A 182 12.36 29.29 20.49
N GLN A 183 13.58 28.79 20.37
CA GLN A 183 14.51 29.15 19.29
C GLN A 183 14.29 28.22 18.11
N LEU A 184 14.19 28.78 16.90
CA LEU A 184 13.84 28.04 15.69
C LEU A 184 14.91 28.27 14.63
N GLN A 185 15.30 27.18 13.94
CA GLN A 185 16.20 27.25 12.77
C GLN A 185 15.68 26.34 11.66
N VAL A 186 15.72 26.84 10.44
CA VAL A 186 15.49 26.04 9.23
C VAL A 186 16.84 25.72 8.61
N LEU A 187 17.09 24.44 8.36
CA LEU A 187 18.36 23.93 7.83
C LEU A 187 18.16 23.21 6.49
N ASP A 188 19.13 23.39 5.60
CA ASP A 188 19.39 22.52 4.44
C ASP A 188 20.66 21.71 4.75
N GLY A 189 20.48 20.42 5.06
CA GLY A 189 21.55 19.62 5.64
C GLY A 189 22.07 20.24 6.95
N THR A 190 23.30 20.74 6.94
CA THR A 190 23.93 21.44 8.07
C THR A 190 23.88 22.97 7.95
N THR A 191 23.42 23.53 6.83
CA THR A 191 23.39 24.96 6.56
C THR A 191 22.14 25.60 7.12
N VAL A 192 22.29 26.59 7.99
CA VAL A 192 21.16 27.38 8.52
C VAL A 192 20.71 28.40 7.47
N LEU A 193 19.47 28.26 7.00
CA LEU A 193 18.87 29.19 6.03
C LEU A 193 18.18 30.36 6.71
N ALA A 194 17.53 30.13 7.85
CA ALA A 194 16.85 31.18 8.62
C ALA A 194 16.75 30.78 10.10
N SER A 195 16.61 31.80 10.97
CA SER A 195 16.41 31.62 12.41
C SER A 195 15.40 32.63 12.92
N ALA A 196 14.63 32.22 13.95
CA ALA A 196 13.68 33.06 14.66
C ALA A 196 13.54 32.64 16.11
N SER A 197 12.92 33.51 16.92
CA SER A 197 12.44 33.16 18.25
C SER A 197 10.93 33.42 18.32
N ALA A 198 10.20 32.51 18.97
CA ALA A 198 8.77 32.67 19.19
C ALA A 198 8.38 32.20 20.59
N GLU A 199 7.26 32.70 21.12
CA GLU A 199 6.63 32.09 22.30
C GLU A 199 6.08 30.73 21.94
N ALA A 200 6.18 29.74 22.84
CA ALA A 200 5.65 28.40 22.66
C ALA A 200 4.16 28.43 22.24
N GLY A 201 3.84 27.74 21.16
CA GLY A 201 2.50 27.67 20.59
C GLY A 201 2.08 28.90 19.75
N LYS A 202 2.94 29.90 19.58
CA LYS A 202 2.66 31.07 18.73
C LYS A 202 3.35 30.91 17.36
N PRO A 203 2.64 31.21 16.25
CA PRO A 203 3.22 31.12 14.93
C PRO A 203 4.25 32.24 14.69
N VAL A 204 5.31 31.91 13.93
CA VAL A 204 6.29 32.90 13.44
C VAL A 204 6.60 32.62 11.96
N ARG A 205 6.84 33.66 11.18
CA ARG A 205 7.15 33.53 9.76
C ARG A 205 8.64 33.63 9.49
N LEU A 206 9.12 32.77 8.62
CA LEU A 206 10.52 32.68 8.19
C LEU A 206 10.57 32.77 6.66
N LYS A 207 11.33 33.75 6.16
CA LYS A 207 11.62 33.92 4.73
C LYS A 207 12.80 33.06 4.35
N LEU A 208 12.67 32.31 3.25
CA LEU A 208 13.65 31.37 2.76
C LEU A 208 13.93 31.58 1.25
N PRO A 209 14.43 32.77 0.85
CA PRO A 209 14.45 33.19 -0.56
C PRO A 209 15.28 32.29 -1.47
N GLU A 210 16.26 31.57 -0.91
CA GLU A 210 17.13 30.64 -1.64
C GLU A 210 16.60 29.18 -1.64
N ALA A 211 15.47 28.91 -0.97
CA ALA A 211 14.97 27.56 -0.80
C ALA A 211 14.28 27.04 -2.07
N ALA A 212 14.61 25.81 -2.47
CA ALA A 212 13.94 25.09 -3.55
C ALA A 212 12.58 24.54 -3.09
N LEU A 213 11.65 24.44 -4.01
CA LEU A 213 10.33 23.85 -3.74
C LEU A 213 10.39 22.34 -3.81
N TRP A 214 9.60 21.66 -2.96
CA TRP A 214 9.38 20.23 -3.06
C TRP A 214 8.43 19.93 -4.22
N SER A 215 8.79 18.97 -5.05
CA SER A 215 7.92 18.38 -6.08
C SER A 215 8.26 16.90 -6.27
N PRO A 216 7.41 16.10 -6.96
CA PRO A 216 7.74 14.72 -7.34
C PRO A 216 9.07 14.57 -8.07
N GLU A 217 9.41 15.52 -8.95
CA GLU A 217 10.65 15.51 -9.74
C GLU A 217 11.88 16.01 -8.94
N HIS A 218 11.63 16.84 -7.93
CA HIS A 218 12.66 17.43 -7.07
C HIS A 218 12.20 17.40 -5.61
N PRO A 219 12.30 16.24 -4.92
CA PRO A 219 11.80 16.05 -3.56
C PRO A 219 12.72 16.66 -2.49
N GLN A 220 12.93 17.98 -2.58
CA GLN A 220 13.78 18.73 -1.64
C GLN A 220 13.13 18.84 -0.27
N LEU A 221 13.84 18.39 0.76
CA LEU A 221 13.41 18.42 2.16
C LEU A 221 14.35 19.31 2.98
N TYR A 222 13.76 20.02 3.94
CA TYR A 222 14.42 20.83 4.94
C TYR A 222 14.15 20.29 6.34
N THR A 223 14.98 20.69 7.29
CA THR A 223 14.79 20.38 8.70
C THR A 223 14.46 21.64 9.47
N LEU A 224 13.30 21.66 10.15
CA LEU A 224 13.04 22.61 11.22
C LEU A 224 13.64 22.06 12.50
N GLN A 225 14.56 22.77 13.10
CA GLN A 225 15.10 22.50 14.42
C GLN A 225 14.55 23.53 15.41
N ALA A 226 14.07 23.05 16.56
CA ALA A 226 13.55 23.86 17.65
C ALA A 226 14.33 23.58 18.93
N ALA A 227 14.62 24.65 19.71
CA ALA A 227 15.24 24.52 21.02
C ALA A 227 14.41 25.27 22.08
N TYR A 228 14.11 24.61 23.19
CA TYR A 228 13.32 25.10 24.30
C TYR A 228 13.99 24.75 25.63
N GLY A 229 14.59 25.73 26.29
CA GLY A 229 15.45 25.49 27.46
C GLY A 229 16.61 24.56 27.09
N THR A 230 16.66 23.38 27.69
CA THR A 230 17.66 22.34 27.37
C THR A 230 17.16 21.31 26.37
N ASP A 231 15.89 21.40 25.98
CA ASP A 231 15.28 20.49 25.02
C ASP A 231 15.46 20.91 23.56
N THR A 232 15.54 19.93 22.68
CA THR A 232 15.61 20.13 21.23
C THR A 232 14.72 19.12 20.52
N ALA A 233 14.02 19.57 19.47
CA ALA A 233 13.26 18.70 18.59
C ALA A 233 13.52 19.10 17.13
N ALA A 234 13.29 18.17 16.21
CA ALA A 234 13.42 18.42 14.78
C ALA A 234 12.24 17.83 14.02
N ALA A 235 11.84 18.47 12.92
CA ALA A 235 10.85 17.96 11.99
C ALA A 235 11.32 18.22 10.55
N ARG A 236 11.19 17.20 9.68
CA ARG A 236 11.42 17.35 8.24
C ARG A 236 10.18 17.96 7.61
N PHE A 237 10.36 18.73 6.56
CA PHE A 237 9.28 19.32 5.76
C PHE A 237 9.76 19.67 4.36
N GLY A 238 8.83 19.85 3.43
CA GLY A 238 9.08 20.40 2.10
C GLY A 238 8.26 21.66 1.87
N ILE A 239 8.80 22.60 1.10
CA ILE A 239 8.13 23.85 0.76
C ILE A 239 7.33 23.62 -0.53
N ARG A 240 6.01 23.70 -0.45
CA ARG A 240 5.12 23.54 -1.60
C ARG A 240 3.81 24.29 -1.40
N SER A 241 3.12 24.61 -2.49
CA SER A 241 1.74 25.09 -2.48
C SER A 241 0.81 24.07 -3.14
N LEU A 242 -0.40 23.91 -2.59
CA LEU A 242 -1.51 23.21 -3.23
C LEU A 242 -2.67 24.15 -3.45
N ALA A 243 -3.29 24.06 -4.62
CA ALA A 243 -4.55 24.70 -4.92
C ALA A 243 -5.44 23.76 -5.74
N TRP A 244 -6.75 23.90 -5.58
CA TRP A 244 -7.72 23.09 -6.30
C TRP A 244 -8.93 23.93 -6.74
N GLY A 245 -9.46 23.65 -7.90
CA GLY A 245 -10.54 24.40 -8.49
C GLY A 245 -10.75 24.07 -9.95
N ARG A 246 -11.34 25.00 -10.70
CA ARG A 246 -11.66 24.78 -12.14
C ARG A 246 -10.43 24.46 -12.99
N GLU A 247 -9.26 24.94 -12.62
CA GLU A 247 -7.98 24.65 -13.27
C GLU A 247 -7.42 23.26 -12.93
N GLY A 248 -8.10 22.51 -12.08
CA GLY A 248 -7.67 21.20 -11.58
C GLY A 248 -7.00 21.26 -10.21
N LEU A 249 -6.15 20.29 -9.96
CA LEU A 249 -5.26 20.25 -8.81
C LEU A 249 -3.91 20.83 -9.23
N LEU A 250 -3.46 21.85 -8.51
CA LEU A 250 -2.21 22.57 -8.79
C LEU A 250 -1.20 22.31 -7.67
N LEU A 251 -0.01 21.90 -8.03
CA LEU A 251 1.16 21.83 -7.16
C LEU A 251 2.15 22.90 -7.62
N ASN A 252 2.54 23.78 -6.72
CA ASN A 252 3.45 24.90 -7.03
C ASN A 252 2.98 25.75 -8.23
N GLY A 253 1.67 25.95 -8.36
CA GLY A 253 1.04 26.68 -9.46
C GLY A 253 0.91 25.92 -10.77
N SER A 254 1.49 24.71 -10.88
CA SER A 254 1.39 23.87 -12.08
C SER A 254 0.37 22.75 -11.91
N ARG A 255 -0.42 22.51 -12.95
CA ARG A 255 -1.41 21.42 -12.93
C ARG A 255 -0.74 20.06 -12.87
N ILE A 256 -1.19 19.23 -11.92
CA ILE A 256 -0.81 17.81 -11.84
C ILE A 256 -2.00 16.91 -12.16
N ILE A 257 -1.70 15.74 -12.74
CA ILE A 257 -2.66 14.64 -12.93
C ILE A 257 -2.16 13.48 -12.08
N LEU A 258 -2.99 13.04 -11.12
CA LEU A 258 -2.64 11.91 -10.27
C LEU A 258 -2.75 10.62 -11.07
N GLN A 259 -1.66 9.90 -11.19
CA GLN A 259 -1.55 8.57 -11.79
C GLN A 259 -1.34 7.60 -10.63
N GLY A 260 -2.45 7.25 -9.98
CA GLY A 260 -2.43 6.65 -8.66
C GLY A 260 -2.54 5.13 -8.65
N ALA A 261 -2.08 4.57 -7.54
CA ALA A 261 -2.23 3.17 -7.17
C ALA A 261 -2.82 3.04 -5.77
N CYS A 262 -3.90 2.27 -5.61
CA CYS A 262 -4.34 1.81 -4.30
C CYS A 262 -3.38 0.74 -3.79
N ILE A 263 -3.02 0.80 -2.51
CA ILE A 263 -2.22 -0.22 -1.83
C ILE A 263 -2.78 -0.52 -0.44
N HIS A 264 -2.66 -1.76 0.00
CA HIS A 264 -2.81 -2.11 1.41
C HIS A 264 -1.50 -1.96 2.17
N HIS A 265 -1.60 -1.94 3.51
CA HIS A 265 -0.48 -1.68 4.40
C HIS A 265 0.49 -2.88 4.54
N ASP A 266 0.05 -4.10 4.19
CA ASP A 266 0.90 -5.29 4.24
C ASP A 266 2.11 -5.19 3.29
N ASN A 267 3.17 -5.92 3.60
CA ASN A 267 4.40 -6.01 2.82
C ASN A 267 4.57 -7.40 2.18
N GLY A 268 3.48 -7.94 1.64
CA GLY A 268 3.46 -9.22 0.93
C GLY A 268 3.93 -10.38 1.81
N LEU A 269 5.07 -10.99 1.47
CA LEU A 269 5.63 -12.15 2.18
C LEU A 269 5.97 -11.87 3.65
N LEU A 270 6.11 -10.61 4.06
CA LEU A 270 6.35 -10.18 5.43
C LEU A 270 5.07 -9.94 6.25
N GLY A 271 3.87 -10.14 5.64
CA GLY A 271 2.61 -9.80 6.29
C GLY A 271 2.50 -8.31 6.60
N ALA A 272 1.89 -7.96 7.72
CA ALA A 272 1.67 -6.58 8.12
C ALA A 272 2.91 -5.90 8.73
N VAL A 273 4.03 -6.61 8.93
CA VAL A 273 5.25 -6.04 9.52
C VAL A 273 5.69 -4.77 8.79
N CYS A 274 5.61 -3.62 9.46
CA CYS A 274 5.99 -2.33 8.91
C CYS A 274 7.50 -2.10 9.04
N HIS A 275 8.28 -2.76 8.21
CA HIS A 275 9.72 -2.54 8.13
C HIS A 275 10.01 -1.38 7.16
N PRO A 276 10.79 -0.34 7.57
CA PRO A 276 11.05 0.83 6.72
C PRO A 276 11.60 0.49 5.32
N ASP A 277 12.52 -0.49 5.23
CA ASP A 277 13.09 -0.90 3.93
C ASP A 277 12.06 -1.56 3.01
N ALA A 278 11.15 -2.39 3.58
CA ALA A 278 10.07 -3.01 2.80
C ALA A 278 9.12 -1.95 2.24
N VAL A 279 8.78 -0.95 3.06
CA VAL A 279 7.92 0.17 2.68
C VAL A 279 8.61 1.05 1.63
N ARG A 280 9.89 1.41 1.84
CA ARG A 280 10.71 2.17 0.87
C ARG A 280 10.81 1.45 -0.48
N ARG A 281 11.01 0.12 -0.45
CA ARG A 281 11.01 -0.72 -1.65
C ARG A 281 9.67 -0.69 -2.38
N LYS A 282 8.56 -0.78 -1.66
CA LYS A 282 7.20 -0.70 -2.23
C LYS A 282 6.99 0.62 -2.97
N VAL A 283 7.34 1.75 -2.37
CA VAL A 283 7.25 3.08 -3.00
C VAL A 283 8.13 3.15 -4.25
N ARG A 284 9.39 2.70 -4.18
CA ARG A 284 10.32 2.66 -5.32
C ARG A 284 9.74 1.86 -6.50
N ILE A 285 9.25 0.66 -6.23
CA ILE A 285 8.68 -0.22 -7.28
C ILE A 285 7.45 0.44 -7.93
N LEU A 286 6.57 1.06 -7.16
CA LEU A 286 5.41 1.78 -7.71
C LEU A 286 5.86 2.96 -8.58
N HIS A 287 6.81 3.75 -8.12
CA HIS A 287 7.36 4.89 -8.88
C HIS A 287 8.01 4.43 -10.21
N GLU A 288 8.84 3.39 -10.17
CA GLU A 288 9.48 2.78 -11.36
C GLU A 288 8.45 2.25 -12.37
N ASN A 289 7.24 1.92 -11.92
CA ASN A 289 6.14 1.45 -12.75
C ASN A 289 5.16 2.57 -13.18
N GLY A 290 5.54 3.85 -13.00
CA GLY A 290 4.86 4.99 -13.59
C GLY A 290 3.73 5.56 -12.74
N TYR A 291 3.61 5.17 -11.48
CA TYR A 291 2.71 5.81 -10.53
C TYR A 291 3.39 7.03 -9.90
N ASN A 292 2.66 8.13 -9.79
CA ASN A 292 3.10 9.33 -9.08
C ASN A 292 2.32 9.59 -7.80
N ALA A 293 1.33 8.73 -7.50
CA ALA A 293 0.50 8.85 -6.31
C ALA A 293 0.11 7.49 -5.72
N ILE A 294 -0.04 7.44 -4.40
CA ILE A 294 -0.51 6.28 -3.63
C ILE A 294 -1.80 6.67 -2.91
N ARG A 295 -2.81 5.78 -2.93
CA ARG A 295 -3.92 5.78 -1.99
C ARG A 295 -3.67 4.71 -0.94
N SER A 296 -3.58 5.13 0.33
CA SER A 296 -3.49 4.21 1.47
C SER A 296 -4.85 3.59 1.75
N ALA A 297 -5.14 2.46 1.12
CA ALA A 297 -6.44 1.79 1.22
C ALA A 297 -6.45 0.82 2.42
N HIS A 298 -7.40 0.85 3.33
CA HIS A 298 -8.39 1.87 3.60
C HIS A 298 -8.20 2.30 5.04
N ASN A 299 -7.05 2.87 5.35
CA ASN A 299 -6.62 3.24 6.72
C ASN A 299 -5.44 4.21 6.68
N PRO A 300 -5.17 4.95 7.77
CA PRO A 300 -4.01 5.82 7.87
C PRO A 300 -2.70 5.06 7.65
N CYS A 301 -1.87 5.60 6.78
CA CYS A 301 -0.59 4.99 6.44
C CYS A 301 0.44 5.12 7.58
N SER A 302 1.54 4.38 7.49
CA SER A 302 2.64 4.46 8.46
C SER A 302 3.52 5.69 8.23
N LYS A 303 4.22 6.15 9.28
CA LYS A 303 5.26 7.18 9.17
C LYS A 303 6.34 6.78 8.14
N ALA A 304 6.74 5.51 8.14
CA ALA A 304 7.71 4.99 7.17
C ALA A 304 7.26 5.13 5.71
N LEU A 305 5.93 5.03 5.42
CA LEU A 305 5.41 5.27 4.07
C LEU A 305 5.53 6.73 3.69
N LEU A 306 5.17 7.65 4.59
CA LEU A 306 5.26 9.09 4.35
C LEU A 306 6.71 9.53 4.15
N ASP A 307 7.63 9.06 4.99
CA ASP A 307 9.06 9.34 4.84
C ASP A 307 9.60 8.88 3.48
N ALA A 308 9.23 7.65 3.08
CA ALA A 308 9.64 7.11 1.79
C ALA A 308 9.04 7.89 0.61
N CYS A 309 7.78 8.35 0.74
CA CYS A 309 7.11 9.14 -0.27
C CYS A 309 7.68 10.56 -0.37
N ASP A 310 7.98 11.20 0.76
CA ASP A 310 8.65 12.51 0.79
C ASP A 310 10.00 12.49 0.09
N GLU A 311 10.79 11.44 0.34
CA GLU A 311 12.15 11.28 -0.20
C GLU A 311 12.18 10.88 -1.68
N GLN A 312 11.15 10.14 -2.14
CA GLN A 312 11.09 9.63 -3.52
C GLN A 312 10.14 10.42 -4.43
N GLY A 313 9.51 11.50 -3.92
CA GLY A 313 8.60 12.32 -4.70
C GLY A 313 7.25 11.66 -5.02
N MET A 314 6.80 10.70 -4.21
CA MET A 314 5.52 10.03 -4.40
C MET A 314 4.42 10.79 -3.65
N LEU A 315 3.35 11.18 -4.34
CA LEU A 315 2.20 11.85 -3.73
C LEU A 315 1.33 10.86 -2.95
N VAL A 316 0.64 11.33 -1.90
CA VAL A 316 -0.17 10.47 -1.04
C VAL A 316 -1.58 11.04 -0.86
N MET A 317 -2.59 10.18 -1.09
CA MET A 317 -3.93 10.33 -0.54
C MET A 317 -4.01 9.42 0.69
N ASP A 318 -3.94 10.02 1.89
CA ASP A 318 -4.11 9.26 3.13
C ASP A 318 -5.59 9.10 3.44
N GLU A 319 -6.02 7.84 3.66
CA GLU A 319 -7.42 7.51 3.86
C GLU A 319 -7.67 7.11 5.30
N TYR A 320 -8.75 7.67 5.89
CA TYR A 320 -9.07 7.45 7.30
C TYR A 320 -9.57 6.03 7.55
N ILE A 321 -10.65 5.60 6.84
CA ILE A 321 -11.34 4.37 7.24
C ILE A 321 -12.14 3.74 6.08
N ASP A 322 -12.41 2.43 6.19
CA ASP A 322 -13.20 1.68 5.22
C ASP A 322 -14.72 1.85 5.40
N HIS A 323 -15.19 2.18 6.60
CA HIS A 323 -16.61 2.22 6.96
C HIS A 323 -16.90 3.31 8.00
N TRP A 324 -18.18 3.70 8.15
CA TRP A 324 -18.57 4.66 9.18
C TRP A 324 -19.39 3.99 10.29
N TYR A 325 -20.74 3.99 10.16
CA TYR A 325 -21.65 3.45 11.17
C TYR A 325 -22.50 2.26 10.68
N ILE A 326 -22.14 1.68 9.53
CA ILE A 326 -22.73 0.43 9.00
C ILE A 326 -21.61 -0.59 8.89
N HIS A 327 -21.76 -1.74 9.52
CA HIS A 327 -20.80 -2.83 9.46
C HIS A 327 -20.59 -3.35 8.04
N LYS A 328 -19.32 -3.51 7.67
CA LYS A 328 -18.89 -4.29 6.50
C LYS A 328 -18.54 -5.72 6.89
N THR A 329 -17.98 -5.91 8.09
CA THR A 329 -17.73 -7.20 8.75
C THR A 329 -18.31 -7.16 10.17
N GLU A 330 -18.55 -8.31 10.80
CA GLU A 330 -19.28 -8.37 12.07
C GLU A 330 -18.59 -7.65 13.23
N HIS A 331 -17.25 -7.74 13.26
CA HIS A 331 -16.43 -7.23 14.36
C HIS A 331 -15.50 -6.09 13.94
N ASP A 332 -15.90 -5.31 12.93
CA ASP A 332 -15.13 -4.17 12.49
C ASP A 332 -15.23 -2.96 13.46
N TYR A 333 -14.58 -1.86 13.15
CA TYR A 333 -14.43 -0.70 14.02
C TYR A 333 -15.72 0.13 14.24
N VAL A 334 -16.84 -0.23 13.63
CA VAL A 334 -18.12 0.54 13.67
C VAL A 334 -18.57 0.86 15.09
N ASP A 335 -18.41 -0.07 16.04
CA ASP A 335 -18.82 0.11 17.43
C ASP A 335 -18.09 1.28 18.13
N TYR A 336 -16.89 1.61 17.69
CA TYR A 336 -16.08 2.69 18.23
C TYR A 336 -16.17 3.99 17.42
N PHE A 337 -16.59 3.92 16.16
CA PHE A 337 -16.52 5.04 15.23
C PHE A 337 -17.14 6.34 15.78
N ASN A 338 -18.36 6.28 16.35
CA ASN A 338 -19.04 7.48 16.79
C ASN A 338 -18.29 8.26 17.88
N ASP A 339 -17.59 7.56 18.77
CA ASP A 339 -16.87 8.15 19.91
C ASP A 339 -15.45 8.56 19.55
N TRP A 340 -14.81 7.86 18.61
CA TRP A 340 -13.37 7.98 18.35
C TRP A 340 -12.99 8.73 17.06
N TRP A 341 -13.88 8.90 16.08
CA TRP A 341 -13.51 9.45 14.79
C TRP A 341 -12.77 10.81 14.83
N ARG A 342 -13.01 11.64 15.89
CA ARG A 342 -12.32 12.91 16.04
C ARG A 342 -10.85 12.72 16.43
N SER A 343 -10.61 11.91 17.44
CA SER A 343 -9.24 11.60 17.89
C SER A 343 -8.45 10.87 16.81
N ASP A 344 -9.10 10.00 16.06
CA ASP A 344 -8.45 9.30 14.94
C ASP A 344 -8.02 10.27 13.83
N LEU A 345 -8.89 11.20 13.43
CA LEU A 345 -8.55 12.23 12.45
C LEU A 345 -7.49 13.19 12.97
N GLU A 346 -7.49 13.53 14.27
CA GLU A 346 -6.44 14.32 14.89
C GLU A 346 -5.09 13.60 14.84
N SER A 347 -5.05 12.29 15.17
CA SER A 347 -3.84 11.46 15.06
C SER A 347 -3.34 11.42 13.63
N MET A 348 -4.20 11.12 12.66
CA MET A 348 -3.85 11.09 11.23
C MET A 348 -3.26 12.42 10.77
N VAL A 349 -3.94 13.56 11.03
CA VAL A 349 -3.48 14.88 10.58
C VAL A 349 -2.20 15.31 11.31
N LYS A 350 -2.03 14.99 12.60
CA LYS A 350 -0.78 15.27 13.33
C LYS A 350 0.41 14.59 12.68
N LYS A 351 0.25 13.31 12.34
CA LYS A 351 1.25 12.52 11.61
C LYS A 351 1.57 13.13 10.25
N ASP A 352 0.55 13.56 9.49
CA ASP A 352 0.66 13.95 8.07
C ASP A 352 1.13 15.40 7.87
N TYR A 353 0.94 16.27 8.86
CA TYR A 353 0.96 17.73 8.69
C TYR A 353 2.21 18.26 7.99
N ASN A 354 3.40 17.82 8.38
CA ASN A 354 4.67 18.28 7.85
C ASN A 354 5.11 17.54 6.57
N HIS A 355 4.42 16.45 6.19
CA HIS A 355 4.78 15.65 5.03
C HIS A 355 4.29 16.31 3.73
N PRO A 356 5.19 16.82 2.87
CA PRO A 356 4.80 17.46 1.62
C PRO A 356 4.16 16.50 0.63
N CYS A 357 4.43 15.20 0.73
CA CYS A 357 3.84 14.17 -0.13
C CYS A 357 2.33 14.02 0.07
N VAL A 358 1.80 14.26 1.27
CA VAL A 358 0.35 14.18 1.53
C VAL A 358 -0.36 15.36 0.88
N ILE A 359 -1.17 15.07 -0.13
CA ILE A 359 -1.86 16.09 -0.94
C ILE A 359 -3.38 16.00 -0.86
N LEU A 360 -3.92 14.97 -0.22
CA LEU A 360 -5.35 14.71 -0.19
C LEU A 360 -5.70 13.85 1.03
N TYR A 361 -6.79 14.20 1.71
CA TYR A 361 -7.39 13.36 2.74
C TYR A 361 -8.64 12.66 2.21
N SER A 362 -8.79 11.35 2.48
CA SER A 362 -10.02 10.60 2.20
C SER A 362 -10.72 10.20 3.49
N THR A 363 -12.01 10.51 3.59
CA THR A 363 -12.80 10.27 4.81
C THR A 363 -13.41 8.88 4.89
N GLY A 364 -13.34 8.08 3.82
CA GLY A 364 -13.88 6.72 3.81
C GLY A 364 -13.90 6.07 2.44
N ASN A 365 -14.12 4.76 2.45
CA ASN A 365 -14.20 3.93 1.26
C ASN A 365 -15.55 3.25 1.15
N GLU A 366 -16.20 3.33 -0.01
CA GLU A 366 -17.46 2.64 -0.35
C GLU A 366 -18.52 2.67 0.76
N VAL A 367 -18.59 3.80 1.46
CA VAL A 367 -19.52 4.01 2.58
C VAL A 367 -20.93 4.20 2.04
N SER A 368 -21.77 3.17 2.16
CA SER A 368 -23.17 3.18 1.68
C SER A 368 -24.04 4.20 2.43
N GLU A 369 -23.58 4.68 3.56
CA GLU A 369 -24.18 5.78 4.34
C GLU A 369 -24.31 7.07 3.56
N THR A 370 -23.44 7.31 2.57
CA THR A 370 -23.54 8.51 1.71
C THR A 370 -24.81 8.60 0.86
N ALA A 371 -25.59 7.52 0.75
CA ALA A 371 -26.96 7.53 0.20
C ALA A 371 -28.04 7.96 1.20
N GLN A 372 -27.72 8.12 2.48
CA GLN A 372 -28.64 8.40 3.57
C GLN A 372 -28.47 9.84 4.08
N LYS A 373 -29.55 10.47 4.56
CA LYS A 373 -29.49 11.85 5.10
C LYS A 373 -28.45 12.00 6.22
N LYS A 374 -28.35 11.01 7.14
CA LYS A 374 -27.36 11.01 8.23
C LYS A 374 -25.94 10.97 7.69
N GLY A 375 -25.67 10.10 6.71
CA GLY A 375 -24.34 9.97 6.09
C GLY A 375 -23.96 11.19 5.26
N ILE A 376 -24.88 11.80 4.51
CA ILE A 376 -24.66 13.07 3.81
C ILE A 376 -24.25 14.16 4.80
N ALA A 377 -24.94 14.25 5.94
CA ALA A 377 -24.58 15.20 7.01
C ALA A 377 -23.20 14.88 7.61
N LEU A 378 -22.88 13.61 7.80
CA LEU A 378 -21.57 13.16 8.30
C LEU A 378 -20.45 13.48 7.30
N THR A 379 -20.67 13.32 5.99
CA THR A 379 -19.69 13.73 4.96
C THR A 379 -19.29 15.19 5.15
N LYS A 380 -20.28 16.09 5.31
CA LYS A 380 -20.04 17.51 5.58
C LYS A 380 -19.26 17.73 6.89
N GLN A 381 -19.59 16.98 7.93
CA GLN A 381 -18.98 17.12 9.25
C GLN A 381 -17.51 16.68 9.23
N LEU A 382 -17.19 15.55 8.58
CA LEU A 382 -15.82 15.04 8.45
C LEU A 382 -14.95 15.99 7.63
N THR A 383 -15.46 16.46 6.48
CA THR A 383 -14.76 17.45 5.63
C THR A 383 -14.47 18.73 6.41
N TRP A 384 -15.47 19.29 7.08
CA TRP A 384 -15.29 20.50 7.90
C TRP A 384 -14.29 20.29 9.04
N TYR A 385 -14.30 19.12 9.69
CA TYR A 385 -13.38 18.85 10.80
C TYR A 385 -11.93 18.72 10.32
N LEU A 386 -11.71 18.05 9.19
CA LEU A 386 -10.38 17.98 8.57
C LEU A 386 -9.86 19.37 8.21
N HIS A 387 -10.66 20.24 7.60
CA HIS A 387 -10.27 21.62 7.32
C HIS A 387 -9.97 22.47 8.56
N ARG A 388 -10.55 22.14 9.71
CA ARG A 388 -10.18 22.76 10.97
C ARG A 388 -8.82 22.32 11.49
N LEU A 389 -8.42 21.10 11.19
CA LEU A 389 -7.12 20.54 11.58
C LEU A 389 -6.02 20.96 10.59
N ASP A 390 -6.36 20.97 9.31
CA ASP A 390 -5.48 21.31 8.20
C ASP A 390 -6.29 21.80 6.98
N ASP A 391 -6.25 23.09 6.70
CA ASP A 391 -6.92 23.71 5.56
C ASP A 391 -6.05 23.78 4.29
N THR A 392 -4.88 23.16 4.30
CA THR A 392 -3.91 23.20 3.19
C THR A 392 -4.10 22.06 2.20
N ARG A 393 -4.98 21.10 2.49
CA ARG A 393 -5.23 19.90 1.68
C ARG A 393 -6.72 19.71 1.42
N PRO A 394 -7.12 19.34 0.18
CA PRO A 394 -8.50 19.01 -0.12
C PRO A 394 -8.93 17.68 0.50
N VAL A 395 -10.25 17.51 0.62
CA VAL A 395 -10.89 16.35 1.23
C VAL A 395 -11.78 15.64 0.21
N THR A 396 -11.71 14.30 0.21
CA THR A 396 -12.53 13.41 -0.63
C THR A 396 -13.14 12.28 0.19
N CYS A 397 -13.92 11.44 -0.46
CA CYS A 397 -14.39 10.13 0.02
C CYS A 397 -14.58 9.21 -1.20
N GLY A 398 -14.11 7.98 -1.12
CA GLY A 398 -14.32 6.98 -2.16
C GLY A 398 -15.76 6.46 -2.14
N VAL A 399 -16.55 6.78 -3.16
CA VAL A 399 -17.96 6.37 -3.25
C VAL A 399 -18.14 5.42 -4.42
N ASN A 400 -18.52 4.17 -4.14
CA ASN A 400 -18.99 3.26 -5.17
C ASN A 400 -20.41 3.67 -5.57
N ILE A 401 -20.48 4.35 -6.70
CA ILE A 401 -21.69 5.01 -7.19
C ILE A 401 -22.84 4.02 -7.40
N PHE A 402 -22.54 2.86 -7.98
CA PHE A 402 -23.54 1.83 -8.25
C PHE A 402 -24.00 1.13 -6.97
N PHE A 403 -23.09 0.77 -6.08
CA PHE A 403 -23.43 0.15 -4.79
C PHE A 403 -24.24 1.09 -3.89
N ASN A 404 -23.92 2.38 -3.92
CA ASN A 404 -24.66 3.40 -3.20
C ASN A 404 -26.13 3.48 -3.65
N PHE A 405 -26.36 3.44 -4.95
CA PHE A 405 -27.71 3.38 -5.51
C PHE A 405 -28.43 2.09 -5.09
N LEU A 406 -27.79 0.91 -5.22
CA LEU A 406 -28.38 -0.36 -4.83
C LEU A 406 -28.76 -0.36 -3.33
N SER A 407 -27.88 0.16 -2.48
CA SER A 407 -28.16 0.30 -1.04
C SER A 407 -29.40 1.17 -0.78
N SER A 408 -29.59 2.24 -1.53
CA SER A 408 -30.71 3.16 -1.37
C SER A 408 -32.07 2.57 -1.73
N ILE A 409 -32.09 1.49 -2.49
CA ILE A 409 -33.34 0.78 -2.91
C ILE A 409 -33.49 -0.58 -2.22
N GLY A 410 -32.73 -0.84 -1.14
CA GLY A 410 -32.81 -2.05 -0.32
C GLY A 410 -31.95 -3.23 -0.74
N PHE A 411 -31.18 -3.10 -1.86
CA PHE A 411 -30.20 -4.09 -2.33
C PHE A 411 -28.78 -3.77 -1.84
N GLY A 412 -28.66 -3.20 -0.62
CA GLY A 412 -27.37 -2.79 -0.08
C GLY A 412 -26.32 -3.90 -0.09
N VAL A 413 -25.11 -3.57 -0.52
CA VAL A 413 -23.95 -4.49 -0.47
C VAL A 413 -23.59 -4.75 0.98
N TYR A 414 -23.54 -3.68 1.79
CA TYR A 414 -23.20 -3.71 3.20
C TYR A 414 -24.42 -3.45 4.08
N SER A 415 -24.53 -4.15 5.20
CA SER A 415 -25.49 -3.92 6.29
C SER A 415 -25.13 -4.79 7.49
N ASP A 416 -25.46 -4.37 8.71
CA ASP A 416 -25.22 -5.13 9.95
C ASP A 416 -25.75 -6.58 9.87
N LYS A 417 -26.95 -6.78 9.27
CA LYS A 417 -27.51 -8.11 9.04
C LYS A 417 -26.65 -8.97 8.11
N LYS A 418 -26.02 -8.37 7.06
CA LYS A 418 -25.18 -9.09 6.11
C LYS A 418 -23.80 -9.39 6.70
N ALA A 419 -23.21 -8.47 7.46
CA ALA A 419 -21.98 -8.66 8.18
C ALA A 419 -22.08 -9.85 9.13
N LYS A 420 -23.13 -9.87 9.96
CA LYS A 420 -23.42 -10.99 10.85
C LYS A 420 -23.61 -12.33 10.12
N LYS A 421 -24.37 -12.32 9.03
CA LYS A 421 -24.56 -13.52 8.21
C LYS A 421 -23.27 -14.02 7.58
N GLN A 422 -22.36 -13.12 7.15
CA GLN A 422 -21.08 -13.49 6.58
C GLN A 422 -20.21 -14.23 7.61
N ALA A 423 -20.18 -13.77 8.85
CA ALA A 423 -19.46 -14.44 9.92
C ALA A 423 -20.03 -15.82 10.24
N GLU A 424 -21.38 -15.96 10.31
CA GLU A 424 -22.05 -17.26 10.49
C GLU A 424 -21.77 -18.23 9.33
N ASP A 425 -21.70 -17.74 8.09
CA ASP A 425 -21.49 -18.55 6.89
C ASP A 425 -20.01 -18.94 6.68
N ALA A 426 -19.05 -18.16 7.17
CA ALA A 426 -17.63 -18.50 7.13
C ALA A 426 -17.35 -19.84 7.83
N THR A 427 -18.06 -20.12 8.92
CA THR A 427 -17.92 -21.37 9.69
C THR A 427 -18.69 -22.57 9.10
N LYS A 428 -19.56 -22.35 8.09
CA LYS A 428 -20.54 -23.36 7.62
C LYS A 428 -20.45 -23.74 6.13
N LYS A 429 -19.42 -23.34 5.40
CA LYS A 429 -19.24 -23.58 3.93
C LYS A 429 -20.45 -23.11 3.09
N LYS A 430 -21.02 -21.94 3.40
CA LYS A 430 -22.21 -21.42 2.69
C LYS A 430 -21.90 -20.17 1.86
N LYS A 431 -22.85 -19.82 0.99
CA LYS A 431 -22.78 -18.85 -0.12
C LYS A 431 -22.14 -17.53 0.26
N ALA A 432 -21.27 -17.00 -0.62
CA ALA A 432 -20.70 -15.65 -0.53
C ALA A 432 -21.76 -14.57 -0.28
N VAL A 433 -21.49 -13.64 0.63
CA VAL A 433 -22.41 -12.55 1.05
C VAL A 433 -21.65 -11.22 1.03
N GLY A 434 -22.35 -10.09 0.96
CA GLY A 434 -21.73 -8.77 0.99
C GLY A 434 -20.84 -8.50 -0.22
N SER A 435 -19.66 -7.89 -0.02
CA SER A 435 -18.71 -7.56 -1.10
C SER A 435 -18.25 -8.81 -1.87
N GLN A 436 -18.01 -9.92 -1.20
CA GLN A 436 -17.58 -11.16 -1.86
C GLN A 436 -18.61 -11.68 -2.88
N PHE A 437 -19.92 -11.58 -2.59
CA PHE A 437 -20.96 -11.92 -3.55
C PHE A 437 -20.88 -11.02 -4.80
N PHE A 438 -20.71 -9.71 -4.61
CA PHE A 438 -20.64 -8.77 -5.73
C PHE A 438 -19.32 -8.88 -6.49
N ASN A 439 -18.21 -9.20 -5.81
CA ASN A 439 -16.93 -9.48 -6.47
C ASN A 439 -17.04 -10.73 -7.35
N ASN A 440 -17.65 -11.81 -6.85
CA ASN A 440 -17.92 -13.01 -7.63
C ASN A 440 -18.86 -12.72 -8.82
N LEU A 441 -19.89 -11.91 -8.61
CA LEU A 441 -20.81 -11.50 -9.68
C LEU A 441 -20.09 -10.65 -10.73
N ALA A 442 -19.27 -9.68 -10.32
CA ALA A 442 -18.44 -8.89 -11.23
C ALA A 442 -17.41 -9.74 -11.97
N GLY A 443 -16.82 -10.74 -11.30
CA GLY A 443 -15.94 -11.74 -11.92
C GLY A 443 -16.64 -12.51 -13.05
N LEU A 444 -17.94 -12.84 -12.89
CA LEU A 444 -18.74 -13.52 -13.91
C LEU A 444 -19.24 -12.59 -15.03
N LEU A 445 -19.66 -11.37 -14.69
CA LEU A 445 -20.27 -10.42 -15.63
C LEU A 445 -19.23 -9.46 -16.28
N GLY A 446 -18.02 -9.42 -15.76
CA GLY A 446 -16.95 -8.53 -16.17
C GLY A 446 -17.05 -7.13 -15.57
N SER A 447 -15.98 -6.34 -15.71
CA SER A 447 -15.88 -4.95 -15.18
C SER A 447 -16.91 -4.00 -15.77
N GLU A 448 -17.36 -4.24 -17.00
CA GLU A 448 -18.31 -3.39 -17.72
C GLU A 448 -19.66 -3.27 -17.01
N PHE A 449 -20.11 -4.33 -16.33
CA PHE A 449 -21.37 -4.32 -15.58
C PHE A 449 -21.41 -3.20 -14.52
N MET A 450 -20.35 -3.04 -13.73
CA MET A 450 -20.27 -1.99 -12.69
C MET A 450 -20.18 -0.59 -13.32
N LYS A 451 -19.38 -0.43 -14.36
CA LYS A 451 -19.18 0.85 -15.06
C LYS A 451 -20.47 1.35 -15.70
N HIS A 452 -21.23 0.48 -16.38
CA HIS A 452 -22.54 0.81 -16.95
C HIS A 452 -23.60 1.03 -15.87
N GLY A 453 -23.61 0.21 -14.79
CA GLY A 453 -24.49 0.41 -13.64
C GLY A 453 -24.37 1.80 -13.03
N ALA A 454 -23.15 2.32 -12.92
CA ALA A 454 -22.88 3.65 -12.39
C ALA A 454 -23.51 4.80 -13.23
N THR A 455 -23.86 4.58 -14.49
CA THR A 455 -24.46 5.61 -15.36
C THR A 455 -25.97 5.82 -15.14
N LEU A 456 -26.62 4.97 -14.36
CA LEU A 456 -28.06 5.08 -14.09
C LEU A 456 -28.38 6.43 -13.41
N HIS A 457 -29.51 7.05 -13.80
CA HIS A 457 -29.95 8.32 -13.22
C HIS A 457 -30.11 8.26 -11.70
N GLY A 458 -30.58 7.14 -11.17
CA GLY A 458 -30.70 6.91 -9.73
C GLY A 458 -29.37 7.01 -8.98
N CYS A 459 -28.27 6.63 -9.61
CA CYS A 459 -26.91 6.74 -9.06
C CYS A 459 -26.53 8.22 -8.83
N ASP A 460 -26.84 9.10 -9.78
CA ASP A 460 -26.64 10.54 -9.61
C ASP A 460 -27.47 11.11 -8.45
N VAL A 461 -28.78 10.82 -8.45
CA VAL A 461 -29.68 11.32 -7.41
C VAL A 461 -29.24 10.94 -6.00
N LYS A 462 -28.63 9.77 -5.83
CA LYS A 462 -28.24 9.23 -4.53
C LYS A 462 -26.81 9.58 -4.08
N THR A 463 -26.00 10.14 -4.97
CA THR A 463 -24.60 10.50 -4.65
C THR A 463 -24.31 11.98 -4.70
N ARG A 464 -25.07 12.77 -5.47
CA ARG A 464 -24.78 14.20 -5.74
C ARG A 464 -24.67 15.05 -4.48
N ASP A 465 -25.53 14.79 -3.47
CA ASP A 465 -25.59 15.60 -2.25
C ASP A 465 -24.40 15.29 -1.32
N ALA A 466 -23.91 14.05 -1.31
CA ALA A 466 -22.67 13.69 -0.63
C ALA A 466 -21.46 14.35 -1.31
N PHE A 467 -21.36 14.25 -2.63
CA PHE A 467 -20.28 14.87 -3.41
C PHE A 467 -20.24 16.41 -3.27
N ALA A 468 -21.38 17.04 -3.02
CA ALA A 468 -21.43 18.49 -2.78
C ALA A 468 -20.83 18.93 -1.43
N ASN A 469 -20.56 17.99 -0.53
CA ASN A 469 -20.01 18.24 0.81
C ASN A 469 -18.50 17.95 0.93
N MET A 470 -17.83 17.60 -0.17
CA MET A 470 -16.40 17.37 -0.22
C MET A 470 -15.76 18.24 -1.31
N ASP A 471 -14.46 18.49 -1.21
CA ASP A 471 -13.76 19.33 -2.19
C ASP A 471 -13.62 18.63 -3.54
N ILE A 472 -13.37 17.32 -3.49
CA ILE A 472 -13.13 16.46 -4.65
C ILE A 472 -14.05 15.24 -4.54
N ALA A 473 -14.86 15.00 -5.58
CA ALA A 473 -15.74 13.85 -5.63
C ALA A 473 -14.96 12.58 -6.01
N GLY A 474 -14.84 11.64 -5.07
CA GLY A 474 -14.14 10.37 -5.27
C GLY A 474 -15.08 9.29 -5.83
N TYR A 475 -14.80 8.82 -7.05
CA TYR A 475 -15.62 7.85 -7.79
C TYR A 475 -14.95 6.49 -7.80
N ASN A 476 -15.56 5.48 -7.16
CA ASN A 476 -15.15 4.10 -7.35
C ASN A 476 -15.89 3.49 -8.54
N TYR A 477 -15.14 3.01 -9.54
CA TYR A 477 -15.62 2.33 -10.77
C TYR A 477 -16.61 3.13 -11.62
N GLY A 478 -16.47 4.45 -11.64
CA GLY A 478 -17.41 5.38 -12.27
C GLY A 478 -16.95 6.03 -13.58
N ILE A 479 -15.96 5.50 -14.30
CA ILE A 479 -15.32 6.17 -15.44
C ILE A 479 -16.30 6.61 -16.55
N TYR A 480 -17.40 5.87 -16.78
CA TYR A 480 -18.39 6.23 -17.79
C TYR A 480 -19.29 7.41 -17.41
N ARG A 481 -19.17 7.88 -16.14
CA ARG A 481 -19.88 9.08 -15.67
C ARG A 481 -19.04 10.35 -15.78
N TYR A 482 -17.73 10.29 -15.89
CA TYR A 482 -16.87 11.47 -15.80
C TYR A 482 -17.31 12.58 -16.77
N GLU A 483 -17.41 12.30 -18.05
CA GLU A 483 -17.78 13.30 -19.07
C GLU A 483 -19.17 13.90 -18.83
N HIS A 484 -20.14 13.08 -18.41
CA HIS A 484 -21.50 13.54 -18.12
C HIS A 484 -21.51 14.45 -16.89
N ASP A 485 -20.85 14.03 -15.81
CA ASP A 485 -20.89 14.77 -14.55
C ASP A 485 -20.04 16.06 -14.60
N LEU A 486 -18.93 16.07 -15.33
CA LEU A 486 -18.14 17.26 -15.61
C LEU A 486 -18.93 18.33 -16.38
N LYS A 487 -19.84 17.91 -17.26
CA LYS A 487 -20.77 18.84 -17.96
C LYS A 487 -21.90 19.30 -17.03
N LYS A 488 -22.48 18.40 -16.25
CA LYS A 488 -23.63 18.67 -15.38
C LYS A 488 -23.27 19.52 -14.17
N TYR A 489 -22.08 19.34 -13.62
CA TYR A 489 -21.58 20.00 -12.41
C TYR A 489 -20.31 20.80 -12.73
N PRO A 490 -20.42 22.07 -13.15
CA PRO A 490 -19.30 22.83 -13.71
C PRO A 490 -18.18 23.17 -12.72
N ASP A 491 -18.45 23.05 -11.40
CA ASP A 491 -17.45 23.30 -10.36
C ASP A 491 -16.93 22.02 -9.69
N ARG A 492 -17.48 20.85 -10.05
CA ARG A 492 -17.08 19.58 -9.46
C ARG A 492 -15.72 19.16 -9.97
N LEU A 493 -14.82 18.88 -9.03
CA LEU A 493 -13.60 18.12 -9.28
C LEU A 493 -13.92 16.64 -9.15
N ILE A 494 -13.40 15.82 -10.06
CA ILE A 494 -13.59 14.36 -10.06
C ILE A 494 -12.24 13.66 -9.90
N LEU A 495 -12.24 12.65 -9.05
CA LEU A 495 -11.15 11.72 -8.84
C LEU A 495 -11.67 10.30 -9.04
N GLY A 496 -11.04 9.49 -9.87
CA GLY A 496 -11.21 8.04 -9.85
C GLY A 496 -10.50 7.49 -8.62
N SER A 497 -11.21 7.44 -7.49
CA SER A 497 -10.61 6.98 -6.24
C SER A 497 -10.33 5.48 -6.23
N GLU A 498 -11.03 4.71 -7.10
CA GLU A 498 -10.80 3.28 -7.31
C GLU A 498 -11.29 2.87 -8.69
N THR A 499 -10.39 2.29 -9.52
CA THR A 499 -10.67 2.04 -10.93
C THR A 499 -10.11 0.71 -11.40
N PHE A 500 -10.61 0.22 -12.54
CA PHE A 500 -10.03 -0.96 -13.19
C PHE A 500 -8.79 -0.60 -14.01
N CYS A 501 -7.87 -1.54 -14.14
CA CYS A 501 -6.68 -1.39 -14.98
C CYS A 501 -7.01 -0.98 -16.42
N SER A 502 -8.04 -1.59 -16.99
CA SER A 502 -8.49 -1.32 -18.37
C SER A 502 -8.94 0.14 -18.62
N ASP A 503 -9.12 0.92 -17.55
CA ASP A 503 -9.60 2.30 -17.66
C ASP A 503 -8.47 3.33 -17.84
N ALA A 504 -7.21 2.93 -17.60
CA ALA A 504 -6.06 3.82 -17.56
C ALA A 504 -5.87 4.66 -18.84
N TYR A 505 -5.99 4.06 -20.03
CA TYR A 505 -5.85 4.78 -21.28
C TYR A 505 -6.97 5.81 -21.47
N ARG A 506 -8.22 5.40 -21.28
CA ARG A 506 -9.39 6.29 -21.38
C ARG A 506 -9.31 7.44 -20.38
N PHE A 507 -8.96 7.13 -19.13
CA PHE A 507 -8.74 8.15 -18.11
C PHE A 507 -7.71 9.18 -18.57
N ARG A 508 -6.54 8.73 -19.02
CA ARG A 508 -5.44 9.63 -19.42
C ARG A 508 -5.86 10.55 -20.57
N GLU A 509 -6.51 10.00 -21.60
CA GLU A 509 -6.98 10.79 -22.76
C GLU A 509 -8.05 11.83 -22.37
N LEU A 510 -8.90 11.52 -21.39
CA LEU A 510 -9.90 12.44 -20.88
C LEU A 510 -9.25 13.51 -19.98
N ALA A 511 -8.38 13.11 -19.06
CA ALA A 511 -7.73 14.00 -18.10
C ALA A 511 -6.86 15.08 -18.78
N LYS A 512 -6.26 14.77 -19.95
CA LYS A 512 -5.54 15.77 -20.75
C LYS A 512 -6.43 16.94 -21.21
N LYS A 513 -7.72 16.68 -21.45
CA LYS A 513 -8.69 17.65 -21.99
C LYS A 513 -9.51 18.34 -20.89
N GLU A 514 -9.71 17.67 -19.76
CA GLU A 514 -10.61 18.09 -18.69
C GLU A 514 -9.81 18.34 -17.40
N PRO A 515 -9.47 19.60 -17.11
CA PRO A 515 -8.64 19.95 -15.93
C PRO A 515 -9.24 19.46 -14.61
N ARG A 516 -10.57 19.46 -14.50
CA ARG A 516 -11.30 19.05 -13.29
C ARG A 516 -11.34 17.52 -13.06
N LEU A 517 -10.86 16.72 -14.01
CA LEU A 517 -10.51 15.32 -13.75
C LEU A 517 -9.08 15.28 -13.27
N ILE A 518 -8.92 15.21 -11.93
CA ILE A 518 -7.63 15.43 -11.28
C ILE A 518 -6.76 14.18 -11.17
N GLY A 519 -7.34 12.99 -11.26
CA GLY A 519 -6.58 11.77 -11.08
C GLY A 519 -7.40 10.49 -11.15
N ASP A 520 -6.69 9.39 -11.05
CA ASP A 520 -7.22 8.03 -11.08
C ASP A 520 -6.32 7.10 -10.26
N PHE A 521 -6.92 6.23 -9.43
CA PHE A 521 -6.22 5.27 -8.59
C PHE A 521 -6.66 3.86 -8.92
N VAL A 522 -5.76 3.07 -9.51
CA VAL A 522 -6.07 1.70 -9.91
C VAL A 522 -6.17 0.76 -8.70
N TRP A 523 -7.14 -0.14 -8.72
CA TRP A 523 -7.21 -1.28 -7.80
C TRP A 523 -6.59 -2.52 -8.44
N ALA A 524 -5.44 -3.02 -7.97
CA ALA A 524 -4.54 -2.41 -7.02
C ALA A 524 -3.16 -2.24 -7.66
N GLY A 525 -2.35 -1.32 -7.16
CA GLY A 525 -0.99 -1.13 -7.69
C GLY A 525 -0.09 -2.32 -7.41
N MET A 526 -0.05 -2.78 -6.16
CA MET A 526 0.69 -3.97 -5.72
C MET A 526 -0.28 -4.99 -5.11
N ASP A 527 -0.03 -6.27 -5.32
CA ASP A 527 -0.84 -7.34 -4.74
C ASP A 527 -0.69 -7.40 -3.22
N TYR A 528 -1.69 -7.95 -2.54
CA TYR A 528 -1.81 -7.92 -1.09
C TYR A 528 -2.46 -9.20 -0.56
N LEU A 529 -2.29 -9.46 0.73
CA LEU A 529 -2.86 -10.61 1.42
C LEU A 529 -4.34 -10.40 1.77
N GLY A 530 -5.10 -11.49 1.80
CA GLY A 530 -6.55 -11.46 2.05
C GLY A 530 -7.36 -11.06 0.83
N GLU A 531 -8.67 -10.81 1.02
CA GLU A 531 -9.66 -10.63 -0.07
C GLU A 531 -9.45 -11.62 -1.22
N VAL A 532 -9.21 -12.87 -0.87
CA VAL A 532 -8.68 -13.88 -1.79
C VAL A 532 -9.52 -14.02 -3.06
N MET A 533 -8.84 -14.21 -4.19
CA MET A 533 -9.42 -14.36 -5.52
C MET A 533 -10.09 -13.13 -6.14
N VAL A 534 -10.10 -11.96 -5.51
CA VAL A 534 -10.74 -10.77 -6.09
C VAL A 534 -10.25 -10.49 -7.51
N GLY A 535 -8.92 -10.58 -7.72
CA GLY A 535 -8.28 -10.35 -9.01
C GLY A 535 -7.52 -11.54 -9.59
N SER A 536 -7.61 -12.71 -9.00
CA SER A 536 -6.77 -13.84 -9.40
C SER A 536 -7.16 -14.41 -10.76
N TRP A 537 -6.16 -14.66 -11.60
CA TRP A 537 -6.29 -15.36 -12.87
C TRP A 537 -5.37 -16.57 -12.86
N GLU A 538 -5.87 -17.68 -12.29
CA GLU A 538 -5.09 -18.88 -12.04
C GLU A 538 -5.67 -20.10 -12.73
N TYR A 539 -4.80 -21.04 -13.04
CA TYR A 539 -5.10 -22.32 -13.65
C TYR A 539 -5.06 -23.48 -12.62
N ALA A 540 -5.67 -24.61 -12.98
CA ALA A 540 -5.85 -25.74 -12.05
C ALA A 540 -4.53 -26.36 -11.55
N ASP A 541 -3.42 -26.21 -12.26
CA ASP A 541 -2.11 -26.71 -11.88
C ASP A 541 -1.41 -25.83 -10.82
N ASN A 542 -1.79 -24.55 -10.68
CA ASN A 542 -1.35 -23.64 -9.62
C ASN A 542 -2.37 -23.61 -8.48
N ALA A 543 -3.68 -23.63 -8.80
CA ALA A 543 -4.77 -23.57 -7.84
C ALA A 543 -5.83 -24.61 -8.20
N PRO A 544 -5.92 -25.73 -7.48
CA PRO A 544 -6.72 -26.89 -7.88
C PRO A 544 -8.24 -26.64 -7.83
N ARG A 545 -8.66 -25.57 -7.16
CA ARG A 545 -10.08 -25.15 -7.02
C ARG A 545 -10.21 -23.65 -7.10
N PHE A 546 -11.24 -23.15 -7.79
CA PHE A 546 -11.55 -21.71 -7.95
C PHE A 546 -12.71 -21.30 -7.03
N ASP A 547 -12.65 -21.69 -5.78
CA ASP A 547 -13.71 -21.49 -4.79
C ASP A 547 -13.32 -20.54 -3.65
N GLY A 548 -12.10 -20.02 -3.66
CA GLY A 548 -11.57 -19.17 -2.58
C GLY A 548 -11.30 -19.90 -1.26
N GLY A 549 -11.34 -21.25 -1.27
CA GLY A 549 -11.11 -22.06 -0.08
C GLY A 549 -9.68 -22.04 0.45
N LEU A 550 -9.42 -22.83 1.49
CA LEU A 550 -8.09 -22.92 2.11
C LEU A 550 -7.00 -23.17 1.07
N GLY A 551 -5.92 -22.42 1.18
CA GLY A 551 -4.81 -22.33 0.23
C GLY A 551 -4.78 -21.02 -0.51
N TRP A 552 -5.91 -20.41 -0.82
CA TRP A 552 -5.93 -19.05 -1.34
C TRP A 552 -5.51 -18.06 -0.25
N VAL A 553 -4.58 -17.14 -0.56
CA VAL A 553 -3.96 -16.27 0.44
C VAL A 553 -3.92 -14.79 0.03
N SER A 554 -3.86 -14.50 -1.27
CA SER A 554 -3.84 -13.12 -1.77
C SER A 554 -4.98 -12.81 -2.73
N ALA A 555 -5.19 -11.55 -2.97
CA ALA A 555 -6.21 -11.02 -3.86
C ALA A 555 -5.92 -11.34 -5.33
N GLY A 556 -4.66 -11.33 -5.75
CA GLY A 556 -4.25 -11.48 -7.15
C GLY A 556 -4.61 -10.28 -8.04
N SER A 557 -5.01 -9.15 -7.46
CA SER A 557 -5.45 -7.95 -8.18
C SER A 557 -4.34 -6.94 -8.48
N GLY A 558 -3.14 -7.17 -7.94
CA GLY A 558 -2.00 -6.27 -8.14
C GLY A 558 -1.50 -6.23 -9.59
N ARG A 559 -1.11 -5.05 -10.04
CA ARG A 559 -0.36 -4.86 -11.30
C ARG A 559 1.10 -5.27 -11.13
N ILE A 560 1.55 -5.20 -9.90
CA ILE A 560 2.82 -5.71 -9.39
C ILE A 560 2.46 -6.83 -8.41
N ASP A 561 3.12 -7.97 -8.53
CA ASP A 561 2.83 -9.11 -7.67
C ASP A 561 3.39 -8.98 -6.24
N LEU A 562 3.09 -9.94 -5.34
CA LEU A 562 3.55 -9.94 -3.94
C LEU A 562 5.07 -9.88 -3.78
N THR A 563 5.83 -10.28 -4.79
CA THR A 563 7.31 -10.25 -4.77
C THR A 563 7.89 -8.95 -5.34
N GLY A 564 7.03 -8.07 -5.87
CA GLY A 564 7.43 -6.82 -6.50
C GLY A 564 7.76 -6.94 -8.00
N LYS A 565 7.35 -8.02 -8.66
CA LYS A 565 7.51 -8.18 -10.11
C LYS A 565 6.38 -7.47 -10.85
N PRO A 566 6.69 -6.57 -11.81
CA PRO A 566 5.68 -5.99 -12.69
C PRO A 566 5.09 -7.06 -13.63
N LEU A 567 3.78 -7.08 -13.74
CA LEU A 567 3.02 -7.97 -14.63
C LEU A 567 2.71 -7.28 -15.96
N GLY A 568 2.11 -7.99 -16.93
CA GLY A 568 1.70 -7.41 -18.22
C GLY A 568 0.82 -6.17 -18.06
N GLU A 569 -0.04 -6.15 -17.04
CA GLU A 569 -0.88 -5.00 -16.71
C GLU A 569 -0.10 -3.77 -16.22
N ALA A 570 1.05 -3.94 -15.57
CA ALA A 570 1.94 -2.82 -15.22
C ALA A 570 2.56 -2.20 -16.47
N LEU A 571 2.95 -3.02 -17.44
CA LEU A 571 3.47 -2.54 -18.74
C LEU A 571 2.39 -1.78 -19.52
N TYR A 572 1.15 -2.31 -19.56
CA TYR A 572 0.00 -1.61 -20.14
C TYR A 572 -0.21 -0.25 -19.47
N THR A 573 -0.24 -0.22 -18.13
CA THR A 573 -0.49 1.01 -17.35
C THR A 573 0.58 2.08 -17.61
N ARG A 574 1.87 1.70 -17.65
CA ARG A 574 2.98 2.62 -17.98
C ARG A 574 2.80 3.29 -19.35
N VAL A 575 2.40 2.52 -20.36
CA VAL A 575 2.14 3.05 -21.69
C VAL A 575 0.86 3.88 -21.72
N ALA A 576 -0.21 3.39 -21.11
CA ALA A 576 -1.50 4.10 -21.05
C ALA A 576 -1.39 5.48 -20.38
N LEU A 577 -0.58 5.58 -19.31
CA LEU A 577 -0.35 6.82 -18.57
C LEU A 577 0.79 7.70 -19.13
N GLU A 578 1.36 7.35 -20.30
CA GLU A 578 2.46 8.09 -20.98
C GLU A 578 3.77 8.14 -20.18
N GLN A 579 4.01 7.13 -19.33
CA GLN A 579 5.28 6.98 -18.60
C GLN A 579 6.32 6.20 -19.41
N ALA A 580 5.91 5.55 -20.49
CA ALA A 580 6.77 4.90 -21.46
C ALA A 580 6.06 4.86 -22.81
N GLU A 581 6.78 5.01 -23.91
CA GLU A 581 6.20 4.95 -25.26
C GLU A 581 5.92 3.50 -25.69
N GLY A 582 6.71 2.55 -25.22
CA GLY A 582 6.71 1.18 -25.73
C GLY A 582 7.52 1.04 -27.04
N PRO A 583 7.34 -0.05 -27.81
CA PRO A 583 6.45 -1.16 -27.50
C PRO A 583 6.98 -2.04 -26.36
N PHE A 584 6.05 -2.59 -25.56
CA PHE A 584 6.31 -3.71 -24.68
C PHE A 584 5.56 -4.93 -25.19
N LEU A 585 6.09 -6.11 -24.92
CA LEU A 585 5.57 -7.37 -25.43
C LEU A 585 5.32 -8.33 -24.25
N ALA A 586 4.09 -8.86 -24.18
CA ALA A 586 3.70 -9.87 -23.24
C ALA A 586 2.92 -10.99 -23.93
N VAL A 587 2.99 -12.18 -23.40
CA VAL A 587 2.38 -13.38 -23.97
C VAL A 587 1.60 -14.10 -22.89
N ARG A 588 0.34 -14.44 -23.16
CA ARG A 588 -0.44 -15.28 -22.27
C ARG A 588 0.15 -16.69 -22.22
N PRO A 589 0.12 -17.38 -21.08
CA PRO A 589 0.71 -18.71 -20.94
C PRO A 589 0.22 -19.69 -22.03
N VAL A 590 1.09 -20.01 -22.99
CA VAL A 590 0.71 -20.84 -24.17
C VAL A 590 0.35 -22.27 -23.78
N ASN A 591 0.95 -22.80 -22.71
CA ASN A 591 0.61 -24.10 -22.15
C ASN A 591 -0.83 -24.18 -21.65
N HIS A 592 -1.45 -23.04 -21.32
CA HIS A 592 -2.84 -22.94 -20.84
C HIS A 592 -3.82 -22.36 -21.87
N THR A 593 -3.43 -22.28 -23.13
CA THR A 593 -4.34 -21.77 -24.17
C THR A 593 -5.63 -22.62 -24.25
N GLY A 594 -6.76 -21.99 -23.94
CA GLY A 594 -8.07 -22.66 -23.91
C GLY A 594 -8.44 -23.31 -22.58
N ASP A 595 -7.58 -23.31 -21.58
CA ASP A 595 -7.87 -23.83 -20.26
C ASP A 595 -8.82 -22.91 -19.48
N LYS A 596 -9.57 -23.49 -18.55
CA LYS A 596 -10.36 -22.73 -17.60
C LYS A 596 -9.45 -22.11 -16.54
N HIS A 597 -9.76 -20.88 -16.15
CA HIS A 597 -9.07 -20.15 -15.10
C HIS A 597 -10.06 -19.61 -14.06
N SER A 598 -9.55 -19.13 -12.93
CA SER A 598 -10.36 -18.47 -11.91
C SER A 598 -11.01 -17.18 -12.49
N PRO A 599 -12.27 -16.89 -12.13
CA PRO A 599 -12.95 -15.68 -12.63
C PRO A 599 -12.38 -14.43 -11.97
N SER A 600 -12.20 -13.34 -12.76
CA SER A 600 -11.76 -12.05 -12.23
C SER A 600 -12.33 -10.89 -13.05
N ALA A 601 -12.73 -9.81 -12.36
CA ALA A 601 -13.04 -8.52 -12.99
C ALA A 601 -11.90 -7.51 -12.82
N TRP A 602 -11.06 -7.70 -11.82
CA TRP A 602 -9.96 -6.78 -11.46
C TRP A 602 -8.63 -7.11 -12.14
N LYS A 603 -8.58 -8.19 -12.92
CA LYS A 603 -7.43 -8.52 -13.75
C LYS A 603 -7.81 -8.49 -15.23
N MET A 604 -7.04 -7.79 -16.02
CA MET A 604 -7.28 -7.59 -17.44
C MET A 604 -6.65 -8.69 -18.30
N THR A 605 -5.52 -9.23 -17.83
CA THR A 605 -4.71 -10.24 -18.52
C THR A 605 -3.80 -10.99 -17.56
N ASP A 606 -3.42 -12.20 -17.93
CA ASP A 606 -2.37 -13.00 -17.32
C ASP A 606 -1.06 -13.00 -18.15
N ALA A 607 -0.96 -12.13 -19.14
CA ALA A 607 0.18 -12.07 -20.05
C ALA A 607 1.47 -11.69 -19.29
N MET A 608 2.56 -12.36 -19.63
CA MET A 608 3.88 -12.21 -19.01
C MET A 608 4.98 -12.01 -20.07
N THR A 609 6.11 -11.47 -19.65
CA THR A 609 7.25 -11.17 -20.54
C THR A 609 8.08 -12.44 -20.79
N SER A 610 7.50 -13.43 -21.46
CA SER A 610 8.17 -14.68 -21.80
C SER A 610 7.72 -15.25 -23.15
N TRP A 611 8.66 -15.76 -23.92
CA TRP A 611 8.44 -16.56 -25.13
C TRP A 611 9.06 -17.96 -24.99
N THR A 612 8.98 -18.56 -23.78
CA THR A 612 9.56 -19.86 -23.45
C THR A 612 8.48 -20.83 -23.01
N TRP A 613 7.94 -21.61 -23.95
CA TRP A 613 6.82 -22.52 -23.73
C TRP A 613 7.14 -23.90 -24.34
N PRO A 614 8.04 -24.69 -23.72
CA PRO A 614 8.46 -25.98 -24.27
C PRO A 614 7.27 -26.96 -24.39
N GLY A 615 7.23 -27.70 -25.50
CA GLY A 615 6.14 -28.63 -25.79
C GLY A 615 4.82 -28.01 -26.25
N CYS A 616 4.85 -26.69 -26.54
CA CYS A 616 3.69 -25.97 -27.05
C CYS A 616 3.81 -25.58 -28.54
N GLU A 617 4.77 -26.16 -29.26
CA GLU A 617 5.01 -25.88 -30.67
C GLU A 617 3.72 -26.11 -31.47
N GLY A 618 3.33 -25.12 -32.26
CA GLY A 618 2.11 -25.13 -33.06
C GLY A 618 0.82 -24.75 -32.31
N LYS A 619 0.82 -24.72 -30.94
CA LYS A 619 -0.34 -24.19 -30.20
C LYS A 619 -0.55 -22.71 -30.50
N GLN A 620 -1.79 -22.26 -30.38
CA GLN A 620 -2.12 -20.83 -30.52
C GLN A 620 -1.58 -20.04 -29.33
N ALA A 621 -0.72 -19.06 -29.60
CA ALA A 621 -0.28 -18.06 -28.65
C ALA A 621 -1.12 -16.80 -28.76
N GLU A 622 -1.53 -16.21 -27.62
CA GLU A 622 -2.13 -14.90 -27.53
C GLU A 622 -1.05 -13.90 -27.06
N VAL A 623 -0.78 -12.92 -27.91
CA VAL A 623 0.30 -11.94 -27.72
C VAL A 623 -0.29 -10.55 -27.56
N GLU A 624 0.15 -9.84 -26.55
CA GLU A 624 -0.22 -8.47 -26.26
C GLU A 624 0.99 -7.55 -26.49
N VAL A 625 0.76 -6.48 -27.24
CA VAL A 625 1.76 -5.42 -27.47
C VAL A 625 1.18 -4.12 -26.92
N TYR A 626 1.94 -3.46 -26.07
CA TYR A 626 1.54 -2.18 -25.47
C TYR A 626 2.40 -1.08 -26.08
N ALA A 627 1.78 -0.17 -26.83
CA ALA A 627 2.47 0.95 -27.47
C ALA A 627 1.52 2.12 -27.77
N ARG A 628 2.00 3.35 -27.58
CA ARG A 628 1.35 4.53 -28.13
C ARG A 628 1.80 4.73 -29.59
N ALA A 629 1.16 4.01 -30.49
CA ALA A 629 1.53 3.95 -31.89
C ALA A 629 0.29 3.95 -32.80
N ALA A 630 0.43 4.36 -34.05
CA ALA A 630 -0.65 4.27 -35.04
C ALA A 630 -0.91 2.81 -35.47
N SER A 631 0.14 2.00 -35.51
CA SER A 631 0.05 0.56 -35.76
C SER A 631 1.20 -0.19 -35.10
N ALA A 632 0.98 -1.49 -34.87
CA ALA A 632 2.02 -2.40 -34.41
C ALA A 632 2.09 -3.64 -35.33
N ALA A 633 3.30 -4.13 -35.59
CA ALA A 633 3.56 -5.39 -36.27
C ALA A 633 4.13 -6.42 -35.31
N LEU A 634 3.75 -7.68 -35.51
CA LEU A 634 4.32 -8.83 -34.84
C LEU A 634 5.26 -9.56 -35.81
N VAL A 635 6.50 -9.75 -35.40
CA VAL A 635 7.54 -10.41 -36.20
C VAL A 635 8.00 -11.65 -35.43
N LEU A 636 8.01 -12.81 -36.11
CA LEU A 636 8.45 -14.08 -35.57
C LEU A 636 9.61 -14.61 -36.41
N ASN A 637 10.77 -14.83 -35.78
CA ASN A 637 11.97 -15.32 -36.43
C ASN A 637 12.35 -14.51 -37.69
N GLY A 638 12.28 -13.18 -37.59
CA GLY A 638 12.60 -12.25 -38.69
C GLY A 638 11.50 -12.07 -39.76
N LYS A 639 10.36 -12.75 -39.64
CA LYS A 639 9.24 -12.63 -40.58
C LYS A 639 8.08 -11.90 -39.94
N GLU A 640 7.61 -10.79 -40.52
CA GLU A 640 6.35 -10.14 -40.14
C GLU A 640 5.19 -11.12 -40.40
N ILE A 641 4.44 -11.44 -39.34
CA ILE A 641 3.33 -12.40 -39.39
C ILE A 641 1.98 -11.72 -39.26
N ALA A 642 1.91 -10.51 -38.70
CA ALA A 642 0.68 -9.74 -38.57
C ALA A 642 0.99 -8.26 -38.31
N ARG A 643 0.09 -7.36 -38.75
CA ARG A 643 0.09 -5.94 -38.46
C ARG A 643 -1.32 -5.49 -38.07
N LYS A 644 -1.46 -4.63 -37.06
CA LYS A 644 -2.73 -4.07 -36.61
C LYS A 644 -2.64 -2.57 -36.37
N ASN A 645 -3.73 -1.87 -36.69
CA ASN A 645 -3.88 -0.46 -36.36
C ASN A 645 -4.44 -0.26 -34.95
N ALA A 646 -4.12 0.85 -34.33
CA ALA A 646 -4.65 1.24 -33.03
C ALA A 646 -6.18 1.36 -33.04
N LYS A 647 -6.83 0.99 -31.93
CA LYS A 647 -8.29 1.03 -31.76
C LYS A 647 -8.67 1.81 -30.50
N ASN A 648 -8.31 3.10 -30.43
CA ASN A 648 -8.57 3.97 -29.26
C ASN A 648 -8.06 3.37 -27.93
N ASP A 649 -6.92 2.68 -28.02
CA ASP A 649 -6.22 2.09 -26.88
C ASP A 649 -4.75 1.91 -27.28
N CYS A 650 -3.87 1.75 -26.29
CA CYS A 650 -2.46 1.42 -26.50
C CYS A 650 -2.20 -0.10 -26.52
N LEU A 651 -3.24 -0.92 -26.50
CA LEU A 651 -3.17 -2.38 -26.52
C LEU A 651 -3.46 -2.97 -27.89
N PHE A 652 -2.50 -3.72 -28.42
CA PHE A 652 -2.65 -4.51 -29.66
C PHE A 652 -2.62 -5.99 -29.29
N ARG A 653 -3.69 -6.74 -29.60
CA ARG A 653 -3.76 -8.19 -29.37
C ARG A 653 -3.55 -8.95 -30.67
N PHE A 654 -2.60 -9.92 -30.66
CA PHE A 654 -2.28 -10.79 -31.79
C PHE A 654 -2.52 -12.25 -31.42
N ARG A 655 -2.67 -13.09 -32.43
CA ARG A 655 -2.69 -14.54 -32.33
C ARG A 655 -1.77 -15.12 -33.37
N CYS A 656 -0.91 -16.06 -32.97
CA CYS A 656 -0.03 -16.78 -33.87
C CYS A 656 0.19 -18.20 -33.36
N ALA A 657 0.69 -19.07 -34.23
CA ALA A 657 1.18 -20.37 -33.78
C ALA A 657 2.52 -20.17 -33.05
N TYR A 658 2.65 -20.74 -31.84
CA TYR A 658 3.91 -20.70 -31.10
C TYR A 658 5.00 -21.48 -31.86
N GLN A 659 6.16 -20.85 -32.00
CA GLN A 659 7.40 -21.44 -32.50
C GLN A 659 8.55 -20.89 -31.67
N PRO A 660 9.51 -21.75 -31.21
CA PRO A 660 10.71 -21.29 -30.58
C PRO A 660 11.51 -20.32 -31.45
N GLY A 661 12.24 -19.41 -30.80
CA GLY A 661 13.05 -18.40 -31.45
C GLY A 661 12.81 -17.01 -30.89
N THR A 662 12.78 -15.99 -31.75
CA THR A 662 12.63 -14.60 -31.37
C THR A 662 11.27 -14.06 -31.83
N LEU A 663 10.47 -13.57 -30.88
CA LEU A 663 9.23 -12.85 -31.12
C LEU A 663 9.50 -11.36 -30.89
N GLU A 664 9.18 -10.52 -31.91
CA GLU A 664 9.39 -9.08 -31.83
C GLU A 664 8.08 -8.32 -32.04
N ALA A 665 7.95 -7.19 -31.38
CA ALA A 665 6.92 -6.20 -31.68
C ALA A 665 7.59 -4.93 -32.20
N VAL A 666 7.04 -4.39 -33.29
CA VAL A 666 7.51 -3.16 -33.95
C VAL A 666 6.37 -2.15 -33.97
N ALA A 667 6.58 -0.97 -33.38
CA ALA A 667 5.62 0.11 -33.35
C ALA A 667 5.88 1.10 -34.50
N TYR A 668 4.80 1.66 -35.07
CA TYR A 668 4.86 2.61 -36.20
C TYR A 668 4.00 3.84 -35.93
N ASN A 669 4.48 5.00 -36.34
CA ASN A 669 3.70 6.24 -36.36
C ASN A 669 2.69 6.28 -37.54
N ALA A 670 1.91 7.36 -37.62
CA ALA A 670 0.93 7.54 -38.70
C ALA A 670 1.54 7.67 -40.13
N ALA A 671 2.82 8.03 -40.20
CA ALA A 671 3.56 8.07 -41.49
C ALA A 671 4.16 6.69 -41.87
N GLY A 672 3.92 5.65 -41.06
CA GLY A 672 4.48 4.30 -41.28
C GLY A 672 5.95 4.13 -40.91
N GLN A 673 6.54 5.11 -40.22
CA GLN A 673 7.91 5.03 -39.75
C GLN A 673 7.97 4.24 -38.44
N GLU A 674 8.98 3.38 -38.28
CA GLU A 674 9.24 2.67 -37.03
C GLU A 674 9.60 3.65 -35.92
N THR A 675 8.91 3.52 -34.78
CA THR A 675 9.13 4.36 -33.58
C THR A 675 9.78 3.59 -32.43
N GLY A 676 9.73 2.27 -32.48
CA GLY A 676 10.36 1.43 -31.46
C GLY A 676 10.19 -0.06 -31.74
N ARG A 677 11.02 -0.86 -31.09
CA ARG A 677 11.03 -2.32 -31.22
C ARG A 677 11.39 -2.96 -29.89
N CYS A 678 10.78 -4.10 -29.56
CA CYS A 678 11.15 -4.95 -28.46
C CYS A 678 11.11 -6.43 -28.88
N ALA A 679 11.80 -7.30 -28.14
CA ALA A 679 11.88 -8.71 -28.45
C ALA A 679 11.83 -9.58 -27.18
N LEU A 680 11.24 -10.77 -27.33
CA LEU A 680 11.35 -11.89 -26.38
C LEU A 680 11.96 -13.08 -27.12
N THR A 681 12.89 -13.78 -26.45
CA THR A 681 13.55 -14.97 -27.01
C THR A 681 13.18 -16.20 -26.20
N THR A 682 13.13 -17.35 -26.88
CA THR A 682 12.97 -18.64 -26.21
C THR A 682 14.26 -19.02 -25.51
N ALA A 683 14.16 -19.47 -24.26
CA ALA A 683 15.30 -19.95 -23.48
C ALA A 683 15.96 -21.17 -24.11
N GLY A 684 17.28 -21.24 -24.00
CA GLY A 684 18.09 -22.41 -24.41
C GLY A 684 17.78 -23.67 -23.59
N PRO A 685 18.36 -24.82 -23.99
CA PRO A 685 18.02 -26.11 -23.34
C PRO A 685 18.52 -26.23 -21.89
N ALA A 686 19.67 -25.64 -21.58
CA ALA A 686 20.24 -25.67 -20.22
C ALA A 686 19.29 -24.95 -19.22
N THR A 687 19.25 -25.43 -17.99
CA THR A 687 18.50 -24.78 -16.91
C THR A 687 19.46 -24.49 -15.76
N GLU A 688 19.48 -23.26 -15.30
CA GLU A 688 20.28 -22.78 -14.19
C GLU A 688 19.38 -22.14 -13.13
N LEU A 689 19.66 -22.39 -11.85
CA LEU A 689 19.12 -21.59 -10.74
C LEU A 689 20.01 -20.35 -10.58
N ARG A 690 19.38 -19.19 -10.45
CA ARG A 690 20.06 -17.92 -10.14
C ARG A 690 19.53 -17.34 -8.85
N ALA A 691 20.40 -16.68 -8.08
CA ALA A 691 20.07 -15.91 -6.88
C ALA A 691 20.58 -14.49 -7.08
N GLU A 692 19.65 -13.56 -7.25
CA GLU A 692 19.92 -12.18 -7.67
C GLU A 692 19.48 -11.23 -6.55
N PRO A 693 20.41 -10.66 -5.75
CA PRO A 693 20.09 -9.67 -4.74
C PRO A 693 19.72 -8.33 -5.39
N GLU A 694 18.72 -7.63 -4.83
CA GLU A 694 18.37 -6.29 -5.32
C GLU A 694 19.35 -5.21 -4.82
N GLU A 695 20.03 -5.47 -3.69
CA GLU A 695 20.98 -4.54 -3.07
C GLU A 695 22.41 -5.04 -3.26
N ALA A 696 23.33 -4.14 -3.62
CA ALA A 696 24.76 -4.46 -3.78
C ALA A 696 25.53 -4.42 -2.46
N VAL A 697 25.07 -3.60 -1.51
CA VAL A 697 25.66 -3.38 -0.19
C VAL A 697 24.53 -3.18 0.83
N LEU A 698 24.70 -3.66 2.04
CA LEU A 698 23.72 -3.57 3.12
C LEU A 698 24.30 -2.83 4.33
N ARG A 699 23.41 -2.22 5.11
CA ARG A 699 23.69 -1.77 6.48
C ARG A 699 23.23 -2.85 7.47
N PRO A 700 23.75 -2.85 8.71
CA PRO A 700 23.25 -3.73 9.77
C PRO A 700 21.73 -3.59 9.95
N GLY A 701 21.02 -4.72 9.99
CA GLY A 701 19.57 -4.77 10.12
C GLY A 701 18.76 -4.43 8.86
N GLN A 702 19.41 -4.04 7.77
CA GLN A 702 18.73 -3.75 6.49
C GLN A 702 18.20 -5.02 5.84
N LEU A 703 17.06 -4.90 5.14
CA LEU A 703 16.49 -6.01 4.37
C LEU A 703 17.19 -6.16 3.02
N CYS A 704 17.50 -7.41 2.69
CA CYS A 704 17.98 -7.83 1.38
C CYS A 704 16.88 -8.69 0.71
N TYR A 705 16.42 -8.26 -0.45
CA TYR A 705 15.51 -9.02 -1.30
C TYR A 705 16.31 -9.77 -2.34
N ILE A 706 16.22 -11.09 -2.35
CA ILE A 706 17.00 -11.96 -3.24
C ILE A 706 16.01 -12.71 -4.13
N ARG A 707 16.01 -12.38 -5.42
CA ARG A 707 15.18 -13.05 -6.42
C ARG A 707 15.82 -14.36 -6.84
N LEU A 708 15.05 -15.44 -6.76
CA LEU A 708 15.46 -16.78 -7.16
C LEU A 708 14.76 -17.09 -8.48
N ARG A 709 15.53 -17.46 -9.52
CA ARG A 709 15.00 -17.62 -10.88
C ARG A 709 15.57 -18.86 -11.57
N TYR A 710 14.70 -19.59 -12.27
CA TYR A 710 15.14 -20.57 -13.25
C TYR A 710 15.28 -19.92 -14.61
N THR A 711 16.49 -19.96 -15.15
CA THR A 711 16.84 -19.35 -16.44
C THR A 711 17.65 -20.32 -17.29
N ASP A 712 17.90 -19.96 -18.55
CA ASP A 712 19.00 -20.54 -19.29
C ASP A 712 20.33 -19.84 -18.96
N GLN A 713 21.40 -20.25 -19.60
CA GLN A 713 22.76 -19.67 -19.44
C GLN A 713 22.81 -18.17 -19.77
N ASN A 714 21.91 -17.65 -20.60
CA ASN A 714 21.82 -16.25 -21.00
C ASN A 714 20.88 -15.42 -20.08
N GLY A 715 20.31 -16.03 -19.04
CA GLY A 715 19.39 -15.37 -18.12
C GLY A 715 17.95 -15.29 -18.61
N VAL A 716 17.60 -15.98 -19.71
CA VAL A 716 16.21 -16.04 -20.20
C VAL A 716 15.38 -16.92 -19.30
N LEU A 717 14.28 -16.36 -18.78
CA LEU A 717 13.38 -17.03 -17.82
C LEU A 717 12.76 -18.32 -18.40
N LYS A 718 12.70 -19.35 -17.58
CA LYS A 718 12.01 -20.63 -17.83
C LYS A 718 10.74 -20.74 -16.94
N PRO A 719 9.62 -20.16 -17.32
CA PRO A 719 8.45 -20.03 -16.45
C PRO A 719 7.77 -21.35 -16.08
N THR A 720 8.01 -22.42 -16.86
CA THR A 720 7.39 -23.73 -16.63
C THR A 720 8.19 -24.63 -15.69
N VAL A 721 9.37 -24.21 -15.21
CA VAL A 721 10.16 -24.99 -14.24
C VAL A 721 9.54 -24.84 -12.85
N ARG A 722 9.31 -25.97 -12.19
CA ARG A 722 8.62 -26.06 -10.88
C ARG A 722 9.44 -26.77 -9.81
N GLU A 723 10.73 -27.04 -10.05
CA GLU A 723 11.60 -27.69 -9.09
C GLU A 723 11.67 -26.87 -7.78
N PRO A 724 11.41 -27.48 -6.61
CA PRO A 724 11.49 -26.79 -5.33
C PRO A 724 12.88 -26.22 -5.07
N ILE A 725 12.94 -25.03 -4.48
CA ILE A 725 14.15 -24.33 -4.08
C ILE A 725 14.24 -24.37 -2.54
N ARG A 726 15.37 -24.83 -2.02
CA ARG A 726 15.72 -24.75 -0.60
C ARG A 726 16.79 -23.71 -0.38
N VAL A 727 16.66 -22.90 0.67
CA VAL A 727 17.66 -21.87 0.99
C VAL A 727 18.27 -22.05 2.38
N GLN A 728 19.53 -21.64 2.51
CA GLN A 728 20.24 -21.49 3.77
C GLN A 728 20.87 -20.11 3.79
N VAL A 729 20.85 -19.45 4.95
CA VAL A 729 21.36 -18.08 5.12
C VAL A 729 22.43 -18.06 6.20
N THR A 730 23.54 -17.38 5.95
CA THR A 730 24.58 -17.05 6.93
C THR A 730 24.85 -15.56 6.93
N GLY A 731 25.31 -15.00 8.05
CA GLY A 731 25.55 -13.55 8.18
C GLY A 731 24.28 -12.70 8.26
N GLY A 732 23.11 -13.34 8.36
CA GLY A 732 21.80 -12.69 8.45
C GLY A 732 20.73 -13.66 8.89
N ARG A 733 19.48 -13.19 8.93
CA ARG A 733 18.29 -13.96 9.32
C ARG A 733 17.30 -14.04 8.15
N LEU A 734 16.91 -15.24 7.73
CA LEU A 734 15.82 -15.42 6.77
C LEU A 734 14.49 -15.03 7.42
N LEU A 735 13.83 -14.01 6.89
CA LEU A 735 12.53 -13.54 7.37
C LEU A 735 11.38 -14.22 6.63
N ALA A 736 11.53 -14.37 5.31
CA ALA A 736 10.52 -15.00 4.47
C ALA A 736 11.15 -15.66 3.24
N LEU A 737 10.54 -16.75 2.80
CA LEU A 737 10.78 -17.37 1.49
C LEU A 737 9.43 -17.73 0.88
N GLY A 738 9.18 -17.33 -0.35
CA GLY A 738 7.93 -17.62 -1.01
C GLY A 738 7.91 -17.20 -2.47
N ASN A 739 6.71 -17.20 -3.02
CA ASN A 739 6.45 -16.79 -4.40
C ASN A 739 5.15 -15.96 -4.46
N ALA A 740 4.80 -15.49 -5.65
CA ALA A 740 3.63 -14.63 -5.86
C ALA A 740 2.34 -15.41 -6.22
N CYS A 741 2.32 -16.74 -6.11
CA CYS A 741 1.11 -17.49 -6.38
C CYS A 741 0.00 -17.14 -5.38
N PRO A 742 -1.20 -16.71 -5.83
CA PRO A 742 -2.32 -16.44 -4.93
C PRO A 742 -2.80 -17.68 -4.15
N PHE A 743 -2.46 -18.87 -4.62
CA PHE A 743 -2.70 -20.13 -3.93
C PHE A 743 -1.39 -20.67 -3.33
N ASN A 744 -1.30 -20.67 -2.00
CA ASN A 744 -0.13 -21.14 -1.25
C ASN A 744 -0.58 -21.83 0.04
N LEU A 745 -0.34 -23.12 0.17
CA LEU A 745 -0.62 -23.89 1.39
C LEU A 745 0.50 -23.79 2.43
N GLN A 746 1.73 -23.53 1.99
CA GLN A 746 2.93 -23.63 2.82
C GLN A 746 3.18 -22.38 3.69
N GLY A 747 2.68 -21.21 3.28
CA GLY A 747 3.03 -19.92 3.88
C GLY A 747 4.42 -19.45 3.47
N TYR A 748 4.94 -18.44 4.20
CA TYR A 748 6.18 -17.74 3.83
C TYR A 748 7.31 -17.90 4.86
N ARG A 749 7.02 -18.39 6.07
CA ARG A 749 8.03 -18.69 7.11
C ARG A 749 8.58 -20.11 6.94
N THR A 750 9.30 -20.30 5.84
CA THR A 750 9.84 -21.61 5.43
C THR A 750 11.23 -21.44 4.84
N SER A 751 12.02 -22.51 4.80
CA SER A 751 13.31 -22.56 4.10
C SER A 751 13.24 -23.28 2.75
N GLN A 752 12.04 -23.69 2.31
CA GLN A 752 11.83 -24.33 1.01
C GLN A 752 10.54 -23.83 0.39
N THR A 753 10.55 -23.54 -0.92
CA THR A 753 9.37 -23.15 -1.69
C THR A 753 9.42 -23.71 -3.11
N ALA A 754 8.24 -23.95 -3.71
CA ALA A 754 8.17 -24.13 -5.15
C ALA A 754 8.20 -22.75 -5.84
N PRO A 755 8.79 -22.63 -7.04
CA PRO A 755 8.70 -21.38 -7.80
C PRO A 755 7.29 -21.22 -8.40
N TYR A 756 6.90 -19.97 -8.62
CA TYR A 756 5.71 -19.61 -9.39
C TYR A 756 6.16 -18.91 -10.66
N TRP A 757 5.77 -19.47 -11.80
CA TRP A 757 6.28 -19.06 -13.12
C TRP A 757 7.82 -18.95 -13.18
N GLY A 758 8.49 -19.94 -12.57
CA GLY A 758 9.95 -20.05 -12.56
C GLY A 758 10.67 -19.10 -11.59
N GLU A 759 9.95 -18.41 -10.71
CA GLU A 759 10.53 -17.42 -9.79
C GLU A 759 10.05 -17.60 -8.34
N ALA A 760 10.90 -17.21 -7.41
CA ALA A 760 10.63 -17.10 -5.98
C ALA A 760 11.42 -15.91 -5.39
N MET A 761 11.14 -15.55 -4.14
CA MET A 761 11.79 -14.46 -3.43
C MET A 761 12.17 -14.90 -2.02
N ALA A 762 13.43 -14.65 -1.64
CA ALA A 762 13.88 -14.71 -0.26
C ALA A 762 14.06 -13.30 0.29
N ILE A 763 13.67 -13.06 1.54
CA ILE A 763 13.85 -11.80 2.25
C ILE A 763 14.71 -12.08 3.47
N VAL A 764 15.87 -11.44 3.54
CA VAL A 764 16.89 -11.65 4.57
C VAL A 764 17.18 -10.33 5.28
N GLU A 765 17.19 -10.36 6.61
CA GLU A 765 17.66 -9.24 7.43
C GLU A 765 19.17 -9.39 7.64
N ALA A 766 19.93 -8.34 7.37
CA ALA A 766 21.40 -8.36 7.50
C ALA A 766 21.83 -8.45 8.97
N GLY A 767 22.90 -9.20 9.24
CA GLY A 767 23.56 -9.21 10.54
C GLY A 767 24.29 -7.89 10.83
N THR A 768 25.10 -7.88 11.87
CA THR A 768 25.78 -6.66 12.34
C THR A 768 27.00 -6.26 11.50
N GLU A 769 27.65 -7.21 10.84
CA GLU A 769 28.83 -6.99 10.00
C GLU A 769 29.16 -8.23 9.15
N GLY A 770 30.06 -8.09 8.17
CA GLY A 770 30.56 -9.16 7.33
C GLY A 770 29.79 -9.28 6.03
N CYS A 771 29.32 -10.46 5.72
CA CYS A 771 28.62 -10.75 4.46
C CYS A 771 27.37 -11.58 4.72
N VAL A 772 26.25 -11.12 4.19
CA VAL A 772 25.04 -11.95 4.07
C VAL A 772 25.24 -12.90 2.90
N THR A 773 25.17 -14.19 3.14
CA THR A 773 25.24 -15.19 2.09
C THR A 773 24.00 -16.05 2.11
N LEU A 774 23.34 -16.16 0.96
CA LEU A 774 22.23 -17.08 0.71
C LEU A 774 22.69 -18.15 -0.27
N GLN A 775 22.67 -19.40 0.19
CA GLN A 775 22.83 -20.60 -0.62
C GLN A 775 21.44 -21.09 -1.03
N ALA A 776 21.17 -21.21 -2.31
CA ALA A 776 19.95 -21.77 -2.87
C ALA A 776 20.26 -23.07 -3.61
N ASP A 777 19.55 -24.16 -3.26
CA ASP A 777 19.75 -25.49 -3.84
C ASP A 777 18.45 -26.01 -4.44
N SER A 778 18.55 -26.70 -5.58
CA SER A 778 17.44 -27.40 -6.25
C SER A 778 17.96 -28.65 -7.01
N ALA A 779 17.05 -29.42 -7.56
CA ALA A 779 17.41 -30.60 -8.37
C ALA A 779 18.21 -30.25 -9.65
N VAL A 780 18.11 -29.01 -10.14
CA VAL A 780 18.79 -28.55 -11.36
C VAL A 780 20.16 -27.90 -11.08
N GLY A 781 20.50 -27.65 -9.81
CA GLY A 781 21.77 -27.04 -9.42
C GLY A 781 21.63 -26.08 -8.26
N SER A 782 22.72 -25.41 -7.94
CA SER A 782 22.83 -24.48 -6.82
C SER A 782 23.20 -23.08 -7.28
N ALA A 783 22.79 -22.06 -6.50
CA ALA A 783 23.17 -20.67 -6.68
C ALA A 783 23.55 -20.02 -5.35
N VAL A 784 24.43 -19.04 -5.38
CA VAL A 784 24.86 -18.28 -4.20
C VAL A 784 24.69 -16.79 -4.47
N ALA A 785 24.04 -16.10 -3.54
CA ALA A 785 24.06 -14.65 -3.45
C ALA A 785 24.89 -14.24 -2.23
N ALA A 786 25.81 -13.30 -2.40
CA ALA A 786 26.65 -12.78 -1.32
C ALA A 786 26.64 -11.25 -1.38
N VAL A 787 26.24 -10.59 -0.28
CA VAL A 787 26.11 -9.13 -0.19
C VAL A 787 26.85 -8.64 1.04
N GLN A 788 27.74 -7.67 0.86
CA GLN A 788 28.55 -7.10 1.94
C GLN A 788 27.72 -6.24 2.88
N VAL A 789 28.00 -6.31 4.18
CA VAL A 789 27.40 -5.49 5.22
C VAL A 789 28.46 -4.52 5.74
N HIS A 790 28.23 -3.24 5.56
CA HIS A 790 29.11 -2.18 6.03
C HIS A 790 28.47 -1.39 7.17
N LYS A 791 29.21 -1.19 8.27
CA LYS A 791 28.90 -0.14 9.24
C LYS A 791 29.29 1.19 8.62
N GLU A 792 28.37 2.15 8.58
CA GLU A 792 28.70 3.53 8.24
C GLU A 792 29.63 4.15 9.27
#